data_313f89e2e7f66900e96ca1c0762d594a
#
_entry.id   313f89e2e7f66900e96ca1c0762d594a
#
_cell.length_a   1.000
_cell.length_b   1.000
_cell.length_c   1.000
_cell.angle_alpha   90.00
_cell.angle_beta   90.00
_cell.angle_gamma   90.00
#
_symmetry.space_group_name_H-M   'P 1'
#
loop_
_entity.id
_entity.type
_entity.pdbx_description
1 polymer ?
#
loop_
_entity_poly.entity_id
_entity_poly.type
_entity_poly.pdbx_seq_one_letter_code
_entity_poly.pdbx_strand_id
1 'polypeptide(L)'
;MDLRFGDSKPTDEEREAVDAVLGPPESAWQGADDRSAADLRWARGGREARERRDLLLPGLHALNDRVGWISEGGLDYLCRRLTVPPAEAYGVATFYAMFAVRPRPAQVLHVCTDLTCAARGSAAVTAGLTAEGVAFAPSPCLGLCERAPAALLVRAGVDATAAGAGGTSGPAPGASGPTPGASGPTPGMPGPTPSPSGPAPSPSVPAPDPSATPSGPSVPAPDPSAAPGGPSGPAPDPSATPPAPSGPVPGGPGTSLLGALSGQEPTGPGATGTAGTRNSVAPGGTTRGDGPTAAASPAPRTRLAVVVAPATAGELARAARHPEATAPEAPAVMAVPQAGQHTEWAEHAARRVLPDEGRAHLTLLGRVGVVDPTSVDDYRAHGGYAALRRAFALGPAGVIREVTESGLVGRGGAAFPTGRKWQATASQPDSPHYVVCNADESEPGTFKDRVLMEGDPYALVEAMTVAGYAVGARLGYLYIRGEYPRAYERLAHALDEARARGLLGDSVLGSGFAFDIEIRRGAGAYICGEETALFNSIEGYRGEPRSKPPFPVEKGLFGKPTAANNVETLVNVLPILTRGAEAFRAAETKLFCVSGNVERPGVYELPFGATLGELLDLAGRPDTLRAVLLGGAAGGFVRPDELGIPLTFEGTRAAGTTLGSGVVLVLDESVDLPRILLRIAEFFRDESCGQCVPCRVGTVRQEEALHRIKDRTGEAAAGDIALLREVGQALRDASICGLGQTAWNAVESAIDRLGVYK
;
A
#
# COMPACT_ATOMS: atom_id res chain seq x y z
N MET A 1 -21.51 -6.15 -17.86
CA MET A 1 -20.45 -6.76 -18.69
C MET A 1 -20.80 -8.21 -18.92
N ASP A 2 -20.90 -8.65 -20.15
CA ASP A 2 -21.03 -10.07 -20.46
C ASP A 2 -19.66 -10.72 -20.25
N LEU A 3 -19.56 -11.62 -19.27
CA LEU A 3 -18.31 -12.30 -18.90
C LEU A 3 -17.95 -13.47 -19.85
N ARG A 4 -18.68 -13.63 -20.93
CA ARG A 4 -18.25 -14.50 -22.03
C ARG A 4 -17.17 -13.77 -22.81
N PHE A 5 -16.27 -14.56 -23.45
CA PHE A 5 -15.38 -13.99 -24.47
C PHE A 5 -16.27 -13.40 -25.57
N GLY A 6 -16.49 -12.08 -25.49
CA GLY A 6 -17.29 -11.35 -26.47
C GLY A 6 -16.48 -11.11 -27.75
N ASP A 7 -17.14 -10.54 -28.73
CA ASP A 7 -16.49 -10.08 -29.98
C ASP A 7 -15.71 -8.77 -29.78
N SER A 8 -15.59 -8.27 -28.53
CA SER A 8 -14.84 -7.06 -28.20
C SER A 8 -13.36 -7.28 -28.41
N LYS A 9 -12.77 -6.48 -29.29
CA LYS A 9 -11.34 -6.51 -29.59
C LYS A 9 -10.61 -5.39 -28.87
N PRO A 10 -9.37 -5.61 -28.40
CA PRO A 10 -8.54 -4.54 -27.88
C PRO A 10 -8.18 -3.54 -28.99
N THR A 11 -8.03 -2.28 -28.62
CA THR A 11 -7.40 -1.28 -29.48
C THR A 11 -5.91 -1.52 -29.60
N ASP A 12 -5.24 -0.89 -30.56
CA ASP A 12 -3.78 -0.99 -30.69
C ASP A 12 -3.07 -0.42 -29.46
N GLU A 13 -3.60 0.68 -28.88
CA GLU A 13 -3.08 1.24 -27.64
C GLU A 13 -3.15 0.28 -26.45
N GLU A 14 -4.25 -0.46 -26.33
CA GLU A 14 -4.42 -1.46 -25.27
C GLU A 14 -3.48 -2.66 -25.45
N ARG A 15 -3.26 -3.08 -26.70
CA ARG A 15 -2.26 -4.13 -27.03
C ARG A 15 -0.86 -3.68 -26.63
N GLU A 16 -0.45 -2.50 -27.09
CA GLU A 16 0.86 -1.93 -26.75
C GLU A 16 1.06 -1.81 -25.24
N ALA A 17 0.03 -1.37 -24.49
CA ALA A 17 0.10 -1.26 -23.04
C ALA A 17 0.34 -2.61 -22.35
N VAL A 18 -0.38 -3.65 -22.76
CA VAL A 18 -0.22 -5.00 -22.23
C VAL A 18 1.13 -5.60 -22.63
N ASP A 19 1.53 -5.43 -23.90
CA ASP A 19 2.77 -5.99 -24.43
C ASP A 19 4.01 -5.30 -23.85
N ALA A 20 3.91 -4.05 -23.44
CA ALA A 20 4.98 -3.36 -22.72
C ALA A 20 5.28 -4.03 -21.34
N VAL A 21 4.28 -4.62 -20.70
CA VAL A 21 4.44 -5.33 -19.41
C VAL A 21 4.81 -6.79 -19.61
N LEU A 22 4.16 -7.46 -20.57
CA LEU A 22 4.28 -8.91 -20.75
C LEU A 22 5.37 -9.33 -21.73
N GLY A 23 5.98 -8.38 -22.44
CA GLY A 23 6.78 -8.62 -23.63
C GLY A 23 5.89 -8.88 -24.86
N PRO A 24 6.47 -8.90 -26.07
CA PRO A 24 5.72 -9.25 -27.29
C PRO A 24 5.19 -10.69 -27.20
N PRO A 25 4.08 -11.01 -27.91
CA PRO A 25 3.58 -12.38 -27.95
C PRO A 25 4.64 -13.34 -28.53
N GLU A 26 4.98 -14.39 -27.78
CA GLU A 26 5.96 -15.38 -28.21
C GLU A 26 5.51 -16.21 -29.43
N SER A 27 4.18 -16.26 -29.66
CA SER A 27 3.58 -16.97 -30.80
C SER A 27 2.29 -16.29 -31.21
N ALA A 28 1.85 -16.51 -32.48
CA ALA A 28 0.53 -16.11 -32.97
C ALA A 28 -0.60 -16.62 -32.05
N TRP A 29 -0.36 -17.71 -31.33
CA TRP A 29 -1.28 -18.28 -30.37
C TRP A 29 -1.57 -17.39 -29.14
N GLN A 30 -0.59 -16.68 -28.64
CA GLN A 30 -0.74 -15.79 -27.47
C GLN A 30 -1.45 -14.47 -27.80
N GLY A 31 -1.39 -14.02 -29.04
CA GLY A 31 -2.00 -12.78 -29.50
C GLY A 31 -3.19 -12.97 -30.46
N ALA A 32 -3.55 -14.21 -30.84
CA ALA A 32 -4.58 -14.47 -31.84
C ALA A 32 -5.98 -14.05 -31.36
N ASP A 33 -6.66 -13.27 -32.21
CA ASP A 33 -8.04 -12.81 -31.96
C ASP A 33 -9.08 -13.91 -32.12
N ASP A 34 -8.73 -15.00 -32.77
CA ASP A 34 -9.61 -16.08 -33.22
C ASP A 34 -9.55 -17.37 -32.37
N ARG A 35 -8.99 -17.30 -31.16
CA ARG A 35 -8.94 -18.44 -30.24
C ARG A 35 -10.34 -18.93 -29.88
N SER A 36 -10.61 -20.18 -30.20
CA SER A 36 -11.84 -20.85 -29.78
C SER A 36 -11.87 -21.14 -28.28
N ALA A 37 -13.07 -21.32 -27.72
CA ALA A 37 -13.24 -21.77 -26.33
C ALA A 37 -12.59 -23.14 -26.06
N ALA A 38 -12.35 -23.95 -27.10
CA ALA A 38 -11.62 -25.20 -27.01
C ALA A 38 -10.12 -24.97 -26.85
N ASP A 39 -9.54 -24.05 -27.62
CA ASP A 39 -8.12 -23.69 -27.53
C ASP A 39 -7.76 -23.15 -26.16
N LEU A 40 -8.64 -22.35 -25.57
CA LEU A 40 -8.48 -21.83 -24.20
C LEU A 40 -8.56 -22.92 -23.12
N ARG A 41 -9.33 -23.98 -23.34
CA ARG A 41 -9.37 -25.14 -22.44
C ARG A 41 -8.06 -25.94 -22.49
N TRP A 42 -7.43 -26.06 -23.64
CA TRP A 42 -6.13 -26.70 -23.80
C TRP A 42 -4.99 -25.85 -23.21
N ALA A 43 -5.00 -24.54 -23.40
CA ALA A 43 -4.03 -23.62 -22.82
C ALA A 43 -4.06 -23.58 -21.27
N ARG A 44 -5.19 -23.92 -20.65
CA ARG A 44 -5.35 -23.98 -19.18
C ARG A 44 -4.52 -25.07 -18.48
N GLY A 45 -3.94 -26.02 -19.21
CA GLY A 45 -3.15 -27.12 -18.66
C GLY A 45 -1.69 -26.79 -18.36
N GLY A 46 -1.17 -25.67 -18.82
CA GLY A 46 0.24 -25.32 -18.71
C GLY A 46 0.63 -24.78 -17.32
N ARG A 47 1.67 -25.34 -16.72
CA ARG A 47 2.29 -24.85 -15.49
C ARG A 47 2.80 -23.42 -15.67
N GLU A 48 3.44 -23.14 -16.80
CA GLU A 48 3.98 -21.83 -17.20
C GLU A 48 2.93 -20.72 -17.28
N ALA A 49 1.72 -21.04 -17.76
CA ALA A 49 0.64 -20.06 -17.83
C ALA A 49 0.13 -19.61 -16.46
N ARG A 50 0.22 -20.48 -15.43
CA ARG A 50 -0.12 -20.13 -14.05
C ARG A 50 0.99 -19.35 -13.37
N GLU A 51 2.23 -19.55 -13.78
CA GLU A 51 3.41 -18.88 -13.23
C GLU A 51 3.47 -17.40 -13.59
N ARG A 52 2.68 -16.94 -14.58
CA ARG A 52 2.60 -15.51 -14.99
C ARG A 52 1.36 -14.77 -14.48
N ARG A 53 0.53 -15.39 -13.64
CA ARG A 53 -0.69 -14.77 -13.10
C ARG A 53 -0.39 -13.53 -12.26
N ASP A 54 0.74 -13.49 -11.62
CA ASP A 54 1.24 -12.35 -10.82
C ASP A 54 1.40 -11.05 -11.65
N LEU A 55 1.44 -11.16 -12.98
CA LEU A 55 1.44 -10.02 -13.91
C LEU A 55 0.03 -9.50 -14.22
N LEU A 56 -1.05 -10.08 -13.64
CA LEU A 56 -2.40 -9.60 -13.88
C LEU A 56 -2.58 -8.16 -13.36
N LEU A 57 -2.19 -7.89 -12.13
CA LEU A 57 -2.31 -6.54 -11.56
C LEU A 57 -1.45 -5.50 -12.31
N PRO A 58 -0.16 -5.77 -12.63
CA PRO A 58 0.63 -4.92 -13.53
C PRO A 58 -0.02 -4.66 -14.90
N GLY A 59 -0.60 -5.68 -15.53
CA GLY A 59 -1.31 -5.54 -16.81
C GLY A 59 -2.59 -4.69 -16.70
N LEU A 60 -3.36 -4.83 -15.61
CA LEU A 60 -4.52 -3.97 -15.34
C LEU A 60 -4.09 -2.52 -15.11
N HIS A 61 -2.97 -2.28 -14.41
CA HIS A 61 -2.38 -0.95 -14.29
C HIS A 61 -2.00 -0.37 -15.65
N ALA A 62 -1.35 -1.15 -16.51
CA ALA A 62 -0.93 -0.68 -17.84
C ALA A 62 -2.12 -0.23 -18.69
N LEU A 63 -3.21 -1.01 -18.72
CA LEU A 63 -4.45 -0.63 -19.40
C LEU A 63 -5.06 0.64 -18.80
N ASN A 64 -5.22 0.67 -17.47
CA ASN A 64 -5.83 1.81 -16.79
C ASN A 64 -5.01 3.10 -16.89
N ASP A 65 -3.68 3.00 -16.85
CA ASP A 65 -2.77 4.15 -16.96
C ASP A 65 -2.69 4.69 -18.41
N ARG A 66 -2.83 3.81 -19.41
CA ARG A 66 -2.77 4.19 -20.84
C ARG A 66 -4.07 4.80 -21.32
N VAL A 67 -5.20 4.18 -21.03
CA VAL A 67 -6.52 4.50 -21.60
C VAL A 67 -7.42 5.24 -20.60
N GLY A 68 -7.13 5.13 -19.29
CA GLY A 68 -7.94 5.71 -18.22
C GLY A 68 -8.96 4.75 -17.63
N TRP A 69 -9.24 3.63 -18.30
CA TRP A 69 -10.15 2.58 -17.82
C TRP A 69 -9.80 1.25 -18.50
N ILE A 70 -10.33 0.15 -17.97
CA ILE A 70 -10.11 -1.22 -18.44
C ILE A 70 -11.32 -1.62 -19.28
N SER A 71 -11.14 -1.67 -20.60
CA SER A 71 -12.18 -2.08 -21.55
C SER A 71 -12.38 -3.59 -21.56
N GLU A 72 -13.50 -4.06 -22.13
CA GLU A 72 -13.73 -5.50 -22.34
C GLU A 72 -12.68 -6.11 -23.26
N GLY A 73 -12.34 -5.41 -24.36
CA GLY A 73 -11.34 -5.88 -25.32
C GLY A 73 -9.94 -5.93 -24.72
N GLY A 74 -9.52 -4.88 -23.99
CA GLY A 74 -8.24 -4.85 -23.28
C GLY A 74 -8.14 -5.92 -22.20
N LEU A 75 -9.20 -6.12 -21.42
CA LEU A 75 -9.27 -7.17 -20.39
C LEU A 75 -9.20 -8.57 -21.01
N ASP A 76 -9.93 -8.81 -22.10
CA ASP A 76 -9.91 -10.10 -22.80
C ASP A 76 -8.52 -10.40 -23.38
N TYR A 77 -7.87 -9.40 -23.98
CA TYR A 77 -6.51 -9.56 -24.48
C TYR A 77 -5.54 -9.91 -23.35
N LEU A 78 -5.57 -9.20 -22.22
CA LEU A 78 -4.76 -9.49 -21.03
C LEU A 78 -5.01 -10.91 -20.51
N CYS A 79 -6.29 -11.33 -20.43
CA CYS A 79 -6.68 -12.66 -20.01
C CYS A 79 -6.12 -13.76 -20.93
N ARG A 80 -6.14 -13.54 -22.24
CA ARG A 80 -5.56 -14.48 -23.22
C ARG A 80 -4.05 -14.59 -23.06
N ARG A 81 -3.35 -13.45 -22.89
CA ARG A 81 -1.89 -13.40 -22.70
C ARG A 81 -1.44 -14.15 -21.43
N LEU A 82 -2.20 -14.04 -20.34
CA LEU A 82 -1.90 -14.65 -19.04
C LEU A 82 -2.60 -16.00 -18.79
N THR A 83 -3.48 -16.42 -19.70
CA THR A 83 -4.32 -17.62 -19.51
C THR A 83 -5.16 -17.56 -18.20
N VAL A 84 -5.63 -16.36 -17.85
CA VAL A 84 -6.51 -16.12 -16.69
C VAL A 84 -7.97 -16.08 -17.16
N PRO A 85 -8.92 -16.76 -16.45
CA PRO A 85 -10.33 -16.67 -16.79
C PRO A 85 -10.85 -15.22 -16.70
N PRO A 86 -11.62 -14.71 -17.70
CA PRO A 86 -12.11 -13.33 -17.69
C PRO A 86 -12.93 -12.96 -16.46
N ALA A 87 -13.74 -13.89 -15.93
CA ALA A 87 -14.52 -13.65 -14.71
C ALA A 87 -13.62 -13.41 -13.48
N GLU A 88 -12.49 -14.11 -13.37
CA GLU A 88 -11.52 -13.91 -12.30
C GLU A 88 -10.80 -12.59 -12.46
N ALA A 89 -10.31 -12.27 -13.68
CA ALA A 89 -9.65 -11.00 -13.96
C ALA A 89 -10.59 -9.79 -13.75
N TYR A 90 -11.86 -9.92 -14.15
CA TYR A 90 -12.88 -8.92 -13.87
C TYR A 90 -13.14 -8.76 -12.36
N GLY A 91 -13.19 -9.87 -11.61
CA GLY A 91 -13.30 -9.84 -10.16
C GLY A 91 -12.11 -9.16 -9.47
N VAL A 92 -10.91 -9.27 -10.04
CA VAL A 92 -9.72 -8.51 -9.59
C VAL A 92 -9.83 -7.05 -9.99
N ALA A 93 -10.16 -6.73 -11.25
CA ALA A 93 -10.28 -5.36 -11.74
C ALA A 93 -11.34 -4.53 -10.98
N THR A 94 -12.44 -5.15 -10.55
CA THR A 94 -13.54 -4.49 -9.79
C THR A 94 -13.30 -4.44 -8.29
N PHE A 95 -12.30 -5.16 -7.79
CA PHE A 95 -11.96 -5.17 -6.36
C PHE A 95 -11.23 -3.90 -5.91
N TYR A 96 -10.40 -3.33 -6.78
CA TYR A 96 -9.53 -2.21 -6.46
C TYR A 96 -10.15 -0.86 -6.86
N ALA A 97 -10.20 0.08 -5.92
CA ALA A 97 -10.88 1.38 -6.08
C ALA A 97 -10.27 2.28 -7.18
N MET A 98 -8.98 2.12 -7.49
CA MET A 98 -8.30 2.95 -8.50
C MET A 98 -8.57 2.51 -9.94
N PHE A 99 -9.06 1.30 -10.15
CA PHE A 99 -9.43 0.83 -11.49
C PHE A 99 -10.85 1.24 -11.87
N ALA A 100 -11.07 1.47 -13.15
CA ALA A 100 -12.39 1.66 -13.71
C ALA A 100 -12.64 0.62 -14.81
N VAL A 101 -13.76 -0.09 -14.71
CA VAL A 101 -14.23 -1.07 -15.71
C VAL A 101 -15.37 -0.51 -16.57
N ARG A 102 -15.59 0.81 -16.47
CA ARG A 102 -16.55 1.57 -17.29
C ARG A 102 -15.82 2.77 -17.87
N PRO A 103 -16.21 3.23 -19.06
CA PRO A 103 -15.63 4.42 -19.64
C PRO A 103 -15.68 5.60 -18.67
N ARG A 104 -14.56 6.29 -18.50
CA ARG A 104 -14.44 7.52 -17.72
C ARG A 104 -13.51 8.49 -18.45
N PRO A 105 -13.53 9.79 -18.14
CA PRO A 105 -12.56 10.74 -18.68
C PRO A 105 -11.13 10.28 -18.41
N ALA A 106 -10.22 10.53 -19.34
CA ALA A 106 -8.79 10.24 -19.16
C ALA A 106 -8.18 11.00 -17.96
N GLN A 107 -8.79 12.12 -17.58
CA GLN A 107 -8.40 12.88 -16.40
C GLN A 107 -9.47 12.72 -15.31
N VAL A 108 -9.03 12.33 -14.09
CA VAL A 108 -9.88 12.15 -12.92
C VAL A 108 -9.27 12.89 -11.74
N LEU A 109 -10.09 13.70 -11.08
CA LEU A 109 -9.75 14.37 -9.83
C LEU A 109 -10.30 13.53 -8.66
N HIS A 110 -9.40 12.94 -7.87
CA HIS A 110 -9.72 12.22 -6.64
C HIS A 110 -9.60 13.16 -5.46
N VAL A 111 -10.68 13.38 -4.70
CA VAL A 111 -10.70 14.24 -3.51
C VAL A 111 -10.80 13.36 -2.28
N CYS A 112 -9.84 13.48 -1.37
CA CYS A 112 -9.85 12.75 -0.11
C CYS A 112 -11.01 13.23 0.78
N THR A 113 -11.86 12.30 1.19
CA THR A 113 -13.00 12.55 2.09
C THR A 113 -12.86 11.83 3.43
N ASP A 114 -11.67 11.30 3.71
CA ASP A 114 -11.40 10.49 4.90
C ASP A 114 -11.11 11.32 6.15
N LEU A 115 -10.94 10.66 7.29
CA LEU A 115 -11.00 11.19 8.67
C LEU A 115 -10.38 12.58 8.85
N THR A 116 -9.10 12.73 8.56
CA THR A 116 -8.40 14.03 8.72
C THR A 116 -8.95 15.08 7.75
N CYS A 117 -9.18 14.71 6.49
CA CYS A 117 -9.73 15.62 5.49
C CYS A 117 -11.17 16.01 5.82
N ALA A 118 -11.97 15.08 6.34
CA ALA A 118 -13.33 15.35 6.82
C ALA A 118 -13.30 16.36 8.00
N ALA A 119 -12.44 16.15 9.00
CA ALA A 119 -12.24 17.07 10.12
C ALA A 119 -11.72 18.44 9.68
N ARG A 120 -10.97 18.51 8.57
CA ARG A 120 -10.35 19.73 8.01
C ARG A 120 -11.13 20.38 6.87
N GLY A 121 -12.41 20.01 6.68
CA GLY A 121 -13.31 20.71 5.78
C GLY A 121 -13.35 20.22 4.32
N SER A 122 -13.02 18.97 4.03
CA SER A 122 -13.16 18.39 2.67
C SER A 122 -14.59 18.53 2.11
N ALA A 123 -15.62 18.55 2.97
CA ALA A 123 -16.98 18.78 2.56
C ALA A 123 -17.19 20.15 1.88
N ALA A 124 -16.50 21.21 2.34
CA ALA A 124 -16.54 22.51 1.70
C ALA A 124 -15.83 22.51 0.33
N VAL A 125 -14.74 21.75 0.21
CA VAL A 125 -14.01 21.57 -1.06
C VAL A 125 -14.91 20.87 -2.09
N THR A 126 -15.54 19.76 -1.73
CA THR A 126 -16.44 19.01 -2.64
C THR A 126 -17.68 19.80 -3.02
N ALA A 127 -18.27 20.56 -2.09
CA ALA A 127 -19.39 21.46 -2.37
C ALA A 127 -18.98 22.59 -3.34
N GLY A 128 -17.80 23.18 -3.16
CA GLY A 128 -17.26 24.20 -4.06
C GLY A 128 -17.00 23.67 -5.47
N LEU A 129 -16.41 22.47 -5.62
CA LEU A 129 -16.21 21.82 -6.90
C LEU A 129 -17.54 21.54 -7.62
N THR A 130 -18.54 21.08 -6.88
CA THR A 130 -19.89 20.85 -7.43
C THR A 130 -20.50 22.17 -7.92
N ALA A 131 -20.38 23.27 -7.18
CA ALA A 131 -20.86 24.59 -7.57
C ALA A 131 -20.14 25.12 -8.83
N GLU A 132 -18.86 24.79 -9.03
CA GLU A 132 -18.08 25.15 -10.22
C GLU A 132 -18.28 24.17 -11.39
N GLY A 133 -19.12 23.13 -11.24
CA GLY A 133 -19.38 22.11 -12.27
C GLY A 133 -18.15 21.22 -12.59
N VAL A 134 -17.23 21.07 -11.65
CA VAL A 134 -16.04 20.23 -11.80
C VAL A 134 -16.35 18.82 -11.31
N ALA A 135 -16.19 17.83 -12.20
CA ALA A 135 -16.37 16.43 -11.84
C ALA A 135 -15.20 15.93 -10.98
N PHE A 136 -15.47 15.21 -9.92
CA PHE A 136 -14.49 14.56 -9.05
C PHE A 136 -14.99 13.20 -8.58
N ALA A 137 -14.08 12.36 -8.13
CA ALA A 137 -14.37 11.10 -7.43
C ALA A 137 -13.95 11.23 -5.96
N PRO A 138 -14.77 10.81 -4.99
CA PRO A 138 -14.32 10.69 -3.63
C PRO A 138 -13.20 9.64 -3.55
N SER A 139 -12.24 9.84 -2.66
CA SER A 139 -11.10 8.96 -2.47
C SER A 139 -10.95 8.61 -0.99
N PRO A 140 -10.55 7.37 -0.65
CA PRO A 140 -10.03 7.07 0.67
C PRO A 140 -8.77 7.90 0.96
N CYS A 141 -8.18 7.70 2.13
CA CYS A 141 -7.02 8.47 2.58
C CYS A 141 -5.87 8.44 1.56
N LEU A 142 -5.42 9.62 1.12
CA LEU A 142 -4.29 9.80 0.22
C LEU A 142 -2.93 9.83 0.94
N GLY A 143 -2.90 9.62 2.28
CA GLY A 143 -1.68 9.67 3.07
C GLY A 143 -1.02 11.05 3.12
N LEU A 144 -1.81 12.13 3.03
CA LEU A 144 -1.38 13.54 3.06
C LEU A 144 -2.08 14.30 4.19
N CYS A 145 -2.31 13.61 5.31
CA CYS A 145 -3.10 14.11 6.42
C CYS A 145 -2.51 15.33 7.10
N GLU A 146 -1.19 15.51 7.03
CA GLU A 146 -0.49 16.72 7.48
C GLU A 146 -0.82 17.96 6.65
N ARG A 147 -1.43 17.78 5.48
CA ARG A 147 -1.80 18.83 4.52
C ARG A 147 -3.27 18.80 4.14
N ALA A 148 -4.09 18.21 4.99
CA ALA A 148 -5.53 18.10 4.74
C ALA A 148 -6.19 19.49 4.59
N PRO A 149 -7.18 19.63 3.69
CA PRO A 149 -7.70 18.62 2.77
C PRO A 149 -6.79 18.36 1.57
N ALA A 150 -6.82 17.15 1.00
CA ALA A 150 -5.93 16.71 -0.06
C ALA A 150 -6.69 16.14 -1.26
N ALA A 151 -6.10 16.26 -2.45
CA ALA A 151 -6.62 15.69 -3.68
C ALA A 151 -5.49 15.15 -4.57
N LEU A 152 -5.83 14.21 -5.45
CA LEU A 152 -4.94 13.60 -6.43
C LEU A 152 -5.57 13.73 -7.82
N LEU A 153 -4.93 14.48 -8.72
CA LEU A 153 -5.30 14.56 -10.12
C LEU A 153 -4.54 13.49 -10.90
N VAL A 154 -5.25 12.61 -11.56
CA VAL A 154 -4.69 11.53 -12.40
C VAL A 154 -5.09 11.76 -13.84
N ARG A 155 -4.12 11.70 -14.76
CA ARG A 155 -4.34 11.77 -16.21
C ARG A 155 -3.70 10.57 -16.87
N ALA A 156 -4.47 9.83 -17.63
CA ALA A 156 -4.02 8.70 -18.44
C ALA A 156 -3.48 9.14 -19.80
N GLY A 157 -2.64 8.32 -20.42
CA GLY A 157 -2.20 8.48 -21.81
C GLY A 157 -1.30 9.69 -22.07
N VAL A 158 -0.49 10.14 -21.11
CA VAL A 158 0.46 11.23 -21.28
C VAL A 158 1.80 10.71 -21.82
N ASP A 159 2.37 11.37 -22.84
CA ASP A 159 3.71 11.02 -23.32
C ASP A 159 4.77 11.40 -22.29
N ALA A 160 5.68 10.48 -21.96
CA ALA A 160 6.75 10.70 -20.99
C ALA A 160 7.64 11.90 -21.33
N THR A 161 7.76 12.23 -22.63
CA THR A 161 8.51 13.40 -23.13
C THR A 161 7.79 14.72 -22.87
N ALA A 162 6.46 14.74 -22.77
CA ALA A 162 5.70 15.95 -22.48
C ALA A 162 5.73 16.34 -21.00
N ALA A 163 5.94 15.37 -20.12
CA ALA A 163 6.10 15.63 -18.69
C ALA A 163 7.44 16.32 -18.33
N GLY A 164 8.42 16.29 -19.27
CA GLY A 164 9.77 16.86 -19.11
C GLY A 164 10.04 18.18 -19.83
N ALA A 165 9.14 18.66 -20.69
CA ALA A 165 9.40 19.80 -21.58
C ALA A 165 8.95 21.16 -21.02
N GLY A 166 8.75 21.32 -19.73
CA GLY A 166 8.44 22.60 -19.06
C GLY A 166 9.67 23.46 -18.77
N GLY A 167 10.75 23.40 -19.57
CA GLY A 167 11.98 24.17 -19.40
C GLY A 167 12.28 25.01 -20.63
N THR A 168 11.92 26.30 -20.59
CA THR A 168 12.48 27.44 -21.30
C THR A 168 12.98 27.26 -22.74
N SER A 169 12.15 27.63 -23.72
CA SER A 169 12.60 28.22 -24.97
C SER A 169 12.08 29.66 -25.05
N GLY A 170 12.94 30.60 -24.68
CA GLY A 170 12.74 32.03 -24.98
C GLY A 170 12.74 32.26 -26.47
N PRO A 171 12.04 33.28 -26.99
CA PRO A 171 11.93 33.53 -28.42
C PRO A 171 13.24 34.08 -28.97
N ALA A 172 13.73 33.49 -30.06
CA ALA A 172 14.80 34.04 -30.86
C ALA A 172 14.26 35.26 -31.69
N PRO A 173 15.03 36.34 -31.85
CA PRO A 173 14.58 37.54 -32.54
C PRO A 173 14.79 37.47 -34.05
N GLY A 174 13.74 37.84 -34.77
CA GLY A 174 13.79 38.62 -35.98
C GLY A 174 14.15 38.00 -37.32
N ALA A 175 13.18 37.88 -38.23
CA ALA A 175 13.37 38.24 -39.61
C ALA A 175 12.04 38.71 -40.22
N SER A 176 12.10 39.90 -40.77
CA SER A 176 11.06 40.73 -41.39
C SER A 176 10.58 40.27 -42.77
N GLY A 177 9.26 40.32 -43.00
CA GLY A 177 8.43 40.75 -44.07
C GLY A 177 8.49 40.08 -45.47
N PRO A 178 7.54 40.28 -46.39
CA PRO A 178 6.39 41.20 -46.38
C PRO A 178 5.04 40.58 -46.83
N THR A 179 3.95 41.27 -46.53
CA THR A 179 2.61 41.15 -47.10
C THR A 179 2.54 41.70 -48.56
N PRO A 180 1.60 41.28 -49.43
CA PRO A 180 0.32 41.96 -49.61
C PRO A 180 -0.84 40.98 -49.96
N GLY A 181 -2.08 41.25 -49.65
CA GLY A 181 -3.02 42.21 -50.08
C GLY A 181 -4.33 41.58 -50.52
N ALA A 182 -5.42 42.02 -49.92
CA ALA A 182 -6.73 42.40 -50.42
C ALA A 182 -7.68 41.37 -51.07
N SER A 183 -8.85 41.29 -50.55
CA SER A 183 -10.19 41.70 -51.01
C SER A 183 -11.28 40.64 -50.71
N GLY A 184 -12.31 41.12 -50.02
CA GLY A 184 -13.56 40.42 -49.73
C GLY A 184 -14.48 40.33 -50.97
N PRO A 185 -15.76 39.94 -50.84
CA PRO A 185 -16.74 40.47 -49.91
C PRO A 185 -17.73 39.42 -49.27
N THR A 186 -18.36 39.79 -48.22
CA THR A 186 -19.64 39.27 -47.70
C THR A 186 -20.81 39.59 -48.65
N PRO A 187 -21.89 38.79 -48.71
CA PRO A 187 -23.07 39.15 -47.89
C PRO A 187 -24.01 37.98 -47.46
N GLY A 188 -24.78 38.23 -46.45
CA GLY A 188 -26.20 37.83 -46.40
C GLY A 188 -26.65 36.86 -45.35
N MET A 189 -27.16 37.37 -44.24
CA MET A 189 -28.19 36.70 -43.42
C MET A 189 -29.54 36.66 -44.17
N PRO A 190 -30.41 35.65 -43.88
CA PRO A 190 -31.55 35.91 -42.99
C PRO A 190 -31.87 34.76 -42.00
N GLY A 191 -32.40 35.10 -40.82
CA GLY A 191 -33.20 34.23 -39.96
C GLY A 191 -34.68 34.26 -40.38
N PRO A 192 -35.66 33.83 -39.56
CA PRO A 192 -35.67 33.04 -38.33
C PRO A 192 -36.64 31.81 -38.31
N THR A 193 -36.48 30.93 -37.37
CA THR A 193 -37.40 29.99 -36.68
C THR A 193 -38.68 29.46 -37.36
N PRO A 194 -39.22 28.24 -37.06
CA PRO A 194 -39.83 27.97 -35.73
C PRO A 194 -39.57 26.58 -35.13
N SER A 195 -39.77 26.50 -33.79
CA SER A 195 -39.79 25.28 -32.99
C SER A 195 -40.98 24.39 -33.35
N PRO A 196 -40.83 23.06 -33.13
CA PRO A 196 -41.99 22.24 -32.76
C PRO A 196 -41.82 21.57 -31.37
N SER A 197 -42.86 21.80 -30.58
CA SER A 197 -43.58 20.92 -29.65
C SER A 197 -42.90 19.63 -29.15
N GLY A 198 -42.86 19.48 -27.82
CA GLY A 198 -42.33 18.36 -27.05
C GLY A 198 -43.10 17.04 -27.23
N PRO A 199 -42.45 15.93 -26.88
CA PRO A 199 -43.09 14.62 -26.91
C PRO A 199 -43.88 14.33 -25.62
N ALA A 200 -44.94 13.55 -25.82
CA ALA A 200 -45.90 13.07 -24.86
C ALA A 200 -45.30 12.09 -23.83
N PRO A 201 -45.95 11.89 -22.68
CA PRO A 201 -45.42 11.09 -21.57
C PRO A 201 -45.57 9.59 -21.82
N SER A 202 -44.54 8.83 -21.37
CA SER A 202 -44.51 7.37 -21.35
C SER A 202 -45.50 6.80 -20.31
N PRO A 203 -46.06 5.61 -20.52
CA PRO A 203 -47.06 5.03 -19.65
C PRO A 203 -46.42 4.49 -18.35
N SER A 204 -47.10 4.79 -17.26
CA SER A 204 -46.84 4.30 -15.91
C SER A 204 -47.10 2.79 -15.81
N VAL A 205 -46.13 2.08 -15.24
CA VAL A 205 -46.25 0.68 -14.81
C VAL A 205 -46.97 0.66 -13.47
N PRO A 206 -48.02 -0.15 -13.25
CA PRO A 206 -48.71 -0.24 -11.97
C PRO A 206 -47.87 -1.02 -10.94
N ALA A 207 -47.94 -0.57 -9.69
CA ALA A 207 -47.36 -1.22 -8.53
C ALA A 207 -48.07 -2.57 -8.24
N PRO A 208 -47.35 -3.59 -7.73
CA PRO A 208 -47.98 -4.86 -7.36
C PRO A 208 -48.74 -4.76 -6.01
N ASP A 209 -49.91 -5.40 -5.99
CA ASP A 209 -50.82 -5.58 -4.89
C ASP A 209 -50.19 -6.42 -3.74
N PRO A 210 -50.30 -6.03 -2.45
CA PRO A 210 -49.65 -6.72 -1.33
C PRO A 210 -50.46 -7.88 -0.74
N SER A 211 -51.30 -8.57 -1.49
CA SER A 211 -52.15 -9.65 -0.97
C SER A 211 -52.09 -10.97 -1.74
N ALA A 212 -50.88 -11.52 -1.93
CA ALA A 212 -50.77 -12.91 -2.42
C ALA A 212 -49.67 -13.65 -1.70
N THR A 213 -50.02 -14.43 -0.71
CA THR A 213 -49.18 -15.48 -0.09
C THR A 213 -49.14 -16.72 -0.98
N PRO A 214 -47.93 -17.22 -1.39
CA PRO A 214 -47.82 -18.56 -1.95
C PRO A 214 -47.54 -19.59 -0.84
N SER A 215 -48.44 -20.57 -0.75
CA SER A 215 -48.30 -21.79 0.02
C SER A 215 -47.15 -22.66 -0.54
N GLY A 216 -46.10 -22.83 0.25
CA GLY A 216 -45.00 -23.78 -0.02
C GLY A 216 -45.21 -25.05 0.84
N PRO A 217 -44.69 -26.22 0.44
CA PRO A 217 -44.95 -27.49 1.09
C PRO A 217 -44.24 -27.63 2.45
N SER A 218 -45.01 -28.07 3.44
CA SER A 218 -44.62 -28.41 4.80
C SER A 218 -43.69 -29.62 4.86
N VAL A 219 -42.54 -29.45 5.49
CA VAL A 219 -41.64 -30.51 5.93
C VAL A 219 -41.94 -30.74 7.43
N PRO A 220 -42.15 -32.00 7.89
CA PRO A 220 -42.49 -32.27 9.29
C PRO A 220 -41.28 -32.10 10.22
N ALA A 221 -41.55 -31.54 11.41
CA ALA A 221 -40.57 -31.39 12.49
C ALA A 221 -40.24 -32.76 13.12
N PRO A 222 -38.97 -32.95 13.59
CA PRO A 222 -38.62 -34.16 14.33
C PRO A 222 -39.07 -34.11 15.80
N ASP A 223 -39.52 -35.27 16.29
CA ASP A 223 -40.01 -35.60 17.61
C ASP A 223 -38.90 -35.41 18.72
N PRO A 224 -39.19 -34.81 19.85
CA PRO A 224 -38.23 -34.53 20.93
C PRO A 224 -38.19 -35.64 22.00
N SER A 225 -38.07 -36.89 21.64
CA SER A 225 -37.96 -37.99 22.61
C SER A 225 -36.96 -39.09 22.22
N ALA A 226 -35.67 -38.78 22.29
CA ALA A 226 -34.62 -39.81 22.37
C ALA A 226 -33.30 -39.22 22.89
N ALA A 227 -33.08 -39.32 24.19
CA ALA A 227 -31.76 -39.11 24.80
C ALA A 227 -31.05 -40.48 24.90
N PRO A 228 -29.77 -40.60 24.51
CA PRO A 228 -28.91 -41.66 25.01
C PRO A 228 -28.04 -41.16 26.16
N GLY A 229 -28.08 -41.91 27.27
CA GLY A 229 -27.31 -41.68 28.44
C GLY A 229 -25.81 -41.83 28.22
N GLY A 230 -25.02 -40.93 28.80
CA GLY A 230 -23.58 -41.03 28.96
C GLY A 230 -23.20 -41.05 30.44
N PRO A 231 -22.09 -41.67 30.81
CA PRO A 231 -21.76 -41.90 32.24
C PRO A 231 -21.20 -40.66 32.93
N SER A 232 -21.71 -40.42 34.11
CA SER A 232 -21.31 -39.40 35.07
C SER A 232 -19.91 -39.73 35.71
N GLY A 233 -18.95 -38.82 35.53
CA GLY A 233 -17.75 -38.77 36.34
C GLY A 233 -17.75 -37.46 37.15
N PRO A 234 -17.18 -37.43 38.37
CA PRO A 234 -17.38 -36.34 39.33
C PRO A 234 -16.52 -35.10 39.01
N ALA A 235 -17.08 -33.93 39.32
CA ALA A 235 -16.44 -32.61 39.19
C ALA A 235 -15.23 -32.45 40.13
N PRO A 236 -14.16 -31.74 39.74
CA PRO A 236 -13.06 -31.44 40.65
C PRO A 236 -13.35 -30.21 41.53
N ASP A 237 -12.86 -30.32 42.79
CA ASP A 237 -12.92 -29.38 43.87
C ASP A 237 -12.08 -28.10 43.59
N PRO A 238 -12.53 -26.88 43.87
CA PRO A 238 -11.80 -25.62 43.57
C PRO A 238 -10.82 -25.15 44.65
N SER A 239 -10.20 -26.03 45.43
CA SER A 239 -9.28 -25.64 46.50
C SER A 239 -7.92 -26.37 46.49
N ALA A 240 -7.15 -26.26 45.40
CA ALA A 240 -5.79 -26.74 45.39
C ALA A 240 -4.82 -25.70 44.83
N THR A 241 -4.05 -25.10 45.72
CA THR A 241 -2.89 -24.24 45.46
C THR A 241 -1.75 -25.04 44.81
N PRO A 242 -1.05 -24.56 43.79
CA PRO A 242 0.12 -25.24 43.24
C PRO A 242 1.37 -25.03 44.09
N PRO A 243 2.26 -26.04 44.23
CA PRO A 243 3.51 -25.91 44.99
C PRO A 243 4.60 -25.17 44.18
N ALA A 244 5.46 -24.44 44.93
CA ALA A 244 6.61 -23.72 44.46
C ALA A 244 7.75 -24.62 43.95
N PRO A 245 8.63 -24.16 43.06
CA PRO A 245 9.77 -24.92 42.55
C PRO A 245 10.92 -24.93 43.56
N SER A 246 11.39 -26.13 43.92
CA SER A 246 12.59 -26.38 44.68
C SER A 246 13.86 -26.26 43.82
N GLY A 247 14.87 -25.59 44.36
CA GLY A 247 16.17 -25.31 43.77
C GLY A 247 17.16 -26.51 43.82
N PRO A 248 18.44 -26.27 43.50
CA PRO A 248 19.34 -27.24 42.84
C PRO A 248 20.13 -28.13 43.82
N VAL A 249 20.55 -29.29 43.34
CA VAL A 249 21.54 -30.17 43.99
C VAL A 249 22.75 -30.42 43.10
N PRO A 250 23.97 -30.44 43.62
CA PRO A 250 25.22 -30.39 42.87
C PRO A 250 25.95 -31.74 42.71
N GLY A 251 26.80 -31.80 41.71
CA GLY A 251 28.14 -32.38 41.78
C GLY A 251 28.42 -33.81 41.34
N GLY A 252 29.20 -33.92 40.27
CA GLY A 252 30.44 -34.65 40.09
C GLY A 252 30.43 -36.17 39.85
N PRO A 253 31.57 -36.80 39.48
CA PRO A 253 32.38 -36.56 38.28
C PRO A 253 32.77 -37.86 37.53
N GLY A 254 33.43 -37.70 36.36
CA GLY A 254 34.32 -38.74 35.75
C GLY A 254 33.62 -39.61 34.71
N THR A 255 34.16 -39.86 33.54
CA THR A 255 35.49 -40.28 33.20
C THR A 255 35.73 -40.16 31.67
N SER A 256 36.94 -39.76 31.37
CA SER A 256 37.62 -39.79 30.07
C SER A 256 37.64 -41.16 29.40
N LEU A 257 37.55 -41.21 28.08
CA LEU A 257 38.34 -42.18 27.29
C LEU A 257 38.62 -41.59 25.89
N LEU A 258 39.93 -41.39 25.67
CA LEU A 258 40.59 -41.16 24.38
C LEU A 258 40.49 -42.40 23.48
N GLY A 259 40.48 -42.18 22.19
CA GLY A 259 40.72 -43.19 21.16
C GLY A 259 40.98 -42.56 19.81
N ALA A 260 42.29 -42.26 19.59
CA ALA A 260 42.83 -41.88 18.27
C ALA A 260 43.01 -43.11 17.38
N LEU A 261 42.89 -42.91 16.08
CA LEU A 261 43.61 -43.60 14.98
C LEU A 261 43.26 -42.83 13.68
N SER A 262 44.14 -41.99 13.13
CA SER A 262 45.28 -42.18 12.20
C SER A 262 44.92 -42.96 10.93
N GLY A 263 44.98 -42.23 9.79
CA GLY A 263 45.86 -42.71 8.71
C GLY A 263 45.22 -43.00 7.37
N GLN A 264 45.65 -42.24 6.42
CA GLN A 264 46.20 -42.58 5.10
C GLN A 264 45.37 -42.24 3.86
N GLU A 265 45.94 -41.25 3.12
CA GLU A 265 45.82 -41.14 1.67
C GLU A 265 46.44 -42.36 0.97
N PRO A 266 46.11 -42.60 -0.28
CA PRO A 266 47.15 -42.72 -1.30
C PRO A 266 46.87 -41.92 -2.60
N THR A 267 47.90 -41.21 -2.96
CA THR A 267 48.56 -40.90 -4.25
C THR A 267 47.97 -41.54 -5.51
N GLY A 268 47.92 -40.71 -6.58
CA GLY A 268 47.65 -41.04 -7.97
C GLY A 268 48.69 -41.95 -8.65
N PRO A 269 48.61 -42.16 -9.95
CA PRO A 269 49.13 -41.23 -10.95
C PRO A 269 48.43 -41.21 -12.33
N GLY A 270 48.56 -40.13 -13.05
CA GLY A 270 49.36 -40.01 -14.28
C GLY A 270 48.67 -40.10 -15.62
N ALA A 271 48.63 -38.97 -16.27
CA ALA A 271 49.23 -38.68 -17.59
C ALA A 271 48.43 -38.97 -18.90
N THR A 272 48.54 -37.97 -19.72
CA THR A 272 48.62 -37.78 -21.19
C THR A 272 47.28 -37.42 -21.82
N GLY A 273 47.07 -36.25 -22.44
CA GLY A 273 47.85 -35.51 -23.39
C GLY A 273 47.21 -35.62 -24.77
N THR A 274 46.70 -34.54 -25.31
CA THR A 274 47.00 -34.13 -26.69
C THR A 274 46.34 -32.80 -27.04
N ALA A 275 47.14 -31.95 -27.66
CA ALA A 275 46.84 -30.63 -28.19
C ALA A 275 46.11 -30.70 -29.54
N GLY A 276 45.41 -29.65 -29.89
CA GLY A 276 44.88 -29.44 -31.25
C GLY A 276 44.16 -28.14 -31.36
N THR A 277 44.88 -27.16 -31.64
CA THR A 277 45.07 -26.17 -32.72
C THR A 277 44.00 -25.11 -32.84
N ARG A 278 44.49 -23.91 -32.72
CA ARG A 278 43.94 -22.59 -33.09
C ARG A 278 43.45 -22.56 -34.55
N ASN A 279 42.39 -21.80 -34.77
CA ASN A 279 42.30 -20.99 -36.00
C ASN A 279 41.69 -19.65 -35.70
N SER A 280 42.54 -18.65 -35.83
CA SER A 280 42.25 -17.23 -35.94
C SER A 280 41.83 -16.91 -37.39
N VAL A 281 40.72 -16.18 -37.58
CA VAL A 281 40.53 -15.39 -38.80
C VAL A 281 39.89 -14.06 -38.37
N ALA A 282 40.60 -12.98 -38.64
CA ALA A 282 40.13 -11.61 -38.75
C ALA A 282 40.37 -11.14 -40.17
N PRO A 283 40.03 -9.90 -40.58
CA PRO A 283 38.66 -9.36 -40.83
C PRO A 283 38.52 -8.97 -42.30
N GLY A 284 37.32 -9.00 -42.82
CA GLY A 284 36.97 -8.46 -44.13
C GLY A 284 35.92 -7.40 -44.03
N GLY A 285 36.29 -6.17 -44.36
CA GLY A 285 35.33 -5.06 -44.48
C GLY A 285 34.49 -5.20 -45.73
N THR A 286 33.21 -4.83 -45.61
CA THR A 286 32.36 -4.39 -46.75
C THR A 286 31.32 -3.40 -46.30
N THR A 287 31.46 -2.20 -46.86
CA THR A 287 30.44 -1.25 -47.39
C THR A 287 29.12 -1.07 -46.67
N ARG A 288 28.93 0.18 -46.19
CA ARG A 288 27.65 0.81 -45.84
C ARG A 288 26.63 0.62 -46.96
N GLY A 289 25.49 0.00 -46.60
CA GLY A 289 24.27 0.12 -47.33
C GLY A 289 23.30 0.94 -46.44
N ASP A 290 22.83 2.08 -46.94
CA ASP A 290 21.79 2.89 -46.35
C ASP A 290 20.48 2.08 -46.38
N GLY A 291 20.13 1.50 -45.22
CA GLY A 291 18.82 0.93 -44.94
C GLY A 291 17.92 2.04 -44.36
N PRO A 292 16.59 1.97 -44.56
CA PRO A 292 15.68 3.00 -44.09
C PRO A 292 15.78 3.15 -42.58
N THR A 293 15.92 4.40 -42.14
CA THR A 293 15.87 4.80 -40.72
C THR A 293 14.58 4.23 -40.12
N ALA A 294 14.75 3.25 -39.21
CA ALA A 294 13.66 2.79 -38.38
C ALA A 294 13.11 4.02 -37.62
N ALA A 295 11.86 4.35 -37.85
CA ALA A 295 11.17 5.35 -37.07
C ALA A 295 11.31 4.98 -35.62
N ALA A 296 11.85 5.88 -34.79
CA ALA A 296 11.94 5.69 -33.36
C ALA A 296 10.54 5.37 -32.85
N SER A 297 10.39 4.22 -32.20
CA SER A 297 9.15 3.87 -31.52
C SER A 297 8.78 5.01 -30.58
N PRO A 298 7.51 5.49 -30.59
CA PRO A 298 7.10 6.55 -29.69
C PRO A 298 7.34 6.13 -28.24
N ALA A 299 7.87 7.05 -27.44
CA ALA A 299 8.08 6.84 -26.03
C ALA A 299 6.79 6.32 -25.35
N PRO A 300 6.90 5.37 -24.39
CA PRO A 300 5.71 4.81 -23.77
C PRO A 300 4.89 5.91 -23.09
N ARG A 301 3.62 6.02 -23.44
CA ARG A 301 2.69 6.94 -22.82
C ARG A 301 2.40 6.46 -21.40
N THR A 302 2.62 7.32 -20.41
CA THR A 302 2.52 7.01 -19.00
C THR A 302 1.37 7.78 -18.33
N ARG A 303 1.19 7.55 -17.05
CA ARG A 303 0.23 8.25 -16.21
C ARG A 303 0.90 9.49 -15.62
N LEU A 304 0.25 10.66 -15.72
CA LEU A 304 0.59 11.83 -14.91
C LEU A 304 -0.25 11.83 -13.65
N ALA A 305 0.38 11.95 -12.49
CA ALA A 305 -0.30 12.10 -11.21
C ALA A 305 0.20 13.36 -10.51
N VAL A 306 -0.72 14.26 -10.16
CA VAL A 306 -0.42 15.54 -9.49
C VAL A 306 -1.14 15.58 -8.16
N VAL A 307 -0.40 15.84 -7.09
CA VAL A 307 -0.92 16.00 -5.73
C VAL A 307 -1.22 17.46 -5.46
N VAL A 308 -2.42 17.75 -4.94
CA VAL A 308 -2.83 19.09 -4.49
C VAL A 308 -3.15 19.03 -3.00
N ALA A 309 -2.33 19.66 -2.16
CA ALA A 309 -2.48 19.64 -0.71
C ALA A 309 -1.75 20.84 -0.04
N PRO A 310 -2.41 21.71 0.76
CA PRO A 310 -3.86 21.69 0.99
C PRO A 310 -4.65 22.06 -0.27
N ALA A 311 -5.85 21.47 -0.42
CA ALA A 311 -6.69 21.63 -1.60
C ALA A 311 -7.81 22.64 -1.32
N THR A 312 -7.95 23.66 -2.17
CA THR A 312 -9.14 24.50 -2.24
C THR A 312 -9.94 24.20 -3.50
N ALA A 313 -11.25 24.45 -3.48
CA ALA A 313 -12.10 24.22 -4.65
C ALA A 313 -11.61 24.99 -5.89
N GLY A 314 -11.21 26.26 -5.74
CA GLY A 314 -10.70 27.08 -6.85
C GLY A 314 -9.37 26.59 -7.43
N GLU A 315 -8.44 26.12 -6.60
CA GLU A 315 -7.16 25.54 -7.06
C GLU A 315 -7.40 24.21 -7.80
N LEU A 316 -8.23 23.35 -7.27
CA LEU A 316 -8.58 22.08 -7.90
C LEU A 316 -9.32 22.29 -9.21
N ALA A 317 -10.25 23.25 -9.27
CA ALA A 317 -10.96 23.59 -10.50
C ALA A 317 -10.01 24.14 -11.57
N ARG A 318 -9.02 24.94 -11.17
CA ARG A 318 -7.98 25.43 -12.07
C ARG A 318 -7.10 24.29 -12.57
N ALA A 319 -6.62 23.42 -11.68
CA ALA A 319 -5.82 22.26 -12.05
C ALA A 319 -6.59 21.30 -12.99
N ALA A 320 -7.88 21.11 -12.75
CA ALA A 320 -8.71 20.27 -13.60
C ALA A 320 -8.92 20.86 -15.01
N ARG A 321 -9.03 22.20 -15.15
CA ARG A 321 -9.22 22.88 -16.44
C ARG A 321 -7.92 23.09 -17.21
N HIS A 322 -6.80 23.27 -16.52
CA HIS A 322 -5.49 23.61 -17.10
C HIS A 322 -4.37 22.76 -16.50
N PRO A 323 -4.35 21.45 -16.77
CA PRO A 323 -3.34 20.55 -16.19
C PRO A 323 -1.91 20.87 -16.63
N GLU A 324 -1.73 21.52 -17.79
CA GLU A 324 -0.44 22.03 -18.29
C GLU A 324 0.05 23.28 -17.56
N ALA A 325 -0.84 24.06 -16.95
CA ALA A 325 -0.50 25.25 -16.18
C ALA A 325 -0.13 24.94 -14.71
N THR A 326 -0.16 23.67 -14.31
CA THR A 326 0.28 23.20 -12.98
C THR A 326 1.79 23.01 -12.91
N ALA A 327 2.58 23.84 -13.63
CA ALA A 327 4.02 23.93 -13.47
C ALA A 327 4.40 24.53 -12.10
N PRO A 328 5.62 24.29 -11.59
CA PRO A 328 5.99 24.34 -10.15
C PRO A 328 5.99 25.69 -9.46
N GLU A 329 5.41 26.73 -10.02
CA GLU A 329 5.41 28.09 -9.41
C GLU A 329 4.26 28.38 -8.43
N ALA A 330 3.27 27.48 -8.29
CA ALA A 330 2.19 27.65 -7.33
C ALA A 330 2.48 26.86 -6.05
N PRO A 331 2.49 27.48 -4.86
CA PRO A 331 2.85 26.79 -3.61
C PRO A 331 1.88 25.67 -3.18
N ALA A 332 0.74 25.53 -3.86
CA ALA A 332 -0.29 24.55 -3.55
C ALA A 332 -0.35 23.34 -4.51
N VAL A 333 0.26 23.41 -5.68
CA VAL A 333 0.21 22.35 -6.70
C VAL A 333 1.59 21.73 -6.86
N MET A 334 1.73 20.49 -6.44
CA MET A 334 2.97 19.75 -6.60
C MET A 334 2.83 18.76 -7.75
N ALA A 335 3.36 19.15 -8.93
CA ALA A 335 3.71 18.16 -9.95
C ALA A 335 4.73 17.20 -9.37
N VAL A 336 4.65 15.90 -9.70
CA VAL A 336 5.71 14.95 -9.36
C VAL A 336 7.01 15.48 -10.00
N PRO A 337 8.01 15.96 -9.24
CA PRO A 337 9.19 16.55 -9.83
C PRO A 337 10.04 15.48 -10.50
N GLN A 338 10.60 15.81 -11.64
CA GLN A 338 11.67 15.04 -12.25
C GLN A 338 12.93 15.01 -11.37
N ALA A 339 13.74 13.96 -11.54
CA ALA A 339 15.03 13.83 -10.89
C ALA A 339 15.84 15.14 -11.00
N GLY A 340 16.31 15.67 -9.86
CA GLY A 340 17.18 16.85 -9.79
C GLY A 340 16.53 18.13 -9.25
N GLN A 341 15.22 18.18 -8.98
CA GLN A 341 14.62 19.33 -8.29
C GLN A 341 14.55 19.05 -6.79
N HIS A 342 15.45 19.70 -6.02
CA HIS A 342 15.35 19.81 -4.57
C HIS A 342 14.06 20.56 -4.23
N THR A 343 13.07 19.85 -3.72
CA THR A 343 11.81 20.49 -3.35
C THR A 343 11.83 20.84 -1.88
N GLU A 344 11.51 22.09 -1.57
CA GLU A 344 11.25 22.65 -0.23
C GLU A 344 10.34 21.75 0.64
N TRP A 345 9.72 20.76 0.04
CA TRP A 345 8.72 19.88 0.64
C TRP A 345 9.30 18.83 1.60
N ALA A 346 10.40 18.15 1.23
CA ALA A 346 11.09 17.23 2.16
C ALA A 346 11.68 18.04 3.33
N GLU A 347 12.13 19.26 3.06
CA GLU A 347 12.57 20.20 4.08
C GLU A 347 11.42 20.64 5.01
N HIS A 348 10.19 20.83 4.51
CA HIS A 348 9.06 21.23 5.35
C HIS A 348 8.55 20.08 6.23
N ALA A 349 8.51 18.85 5.73
CA ALA A 349 8.12 17.70 6.54
C ALA A 349 9.16 17.38 7.63
N ALA A 350 10.46 17.51 7.32
CA ALA A 350 11.54 17.25 8.26
C ALA A 350 11.87 18.45 9.17
N ARG A 351 11.73 19.70 8.69
CA ARG A 351 11.98 20.92 9.50
C ARG A 351 10.95 21.13 10.60
N ARG A 352 9.77 20.55 10.51
CA ARG A 352 8.73 20.67 11.54
C ARG A 352 8.90 19.71 12.71
N VAL A 353 9.85 18.78 12.63
CA VAL A 353 9.95 17.73 13.64
C VAL A 353 10.63 18.19 14.92
N LEU A 354 11.63 19.09 14.87
CA LEU A 354 12.26 19.69 16.07
C LEU A 354 12.99 20.99 15.67
N PRO A 355 13.22 21.92 16.61
CA PRO A 355 14.23 22.97 16.45
C PRO A 355 15.59 22.40 16.05
N ASP A 356 16.44 23.16 15.36
CA ASP A 356 17.74 22.68 14.84
C ASP A 356 18.61 21.96 15.91
N GLU A 357 18.46 22.30 17.17
CA GLU A 357 19.09 21.64 18.31
C GLU A 357 18.59 20.19 18.54
N GLY A 358 17.38 19.83 18.07
CA GLY A 358 16.79 18.49 18.20
C GLY A 358 17.18 17.51 17.08
N ARG A 359 17.70 17.96 15.93
CA ARG A 359 18.07 17.08 14.80
C ARG A 359 19.16 16.06 15.15
N ALA A 360 20.07 16.39 16.07
CA ALA A 360 21.14 15.51 16.51
C ALA A 360 20.62 14.18 17.14
N HIS A 361 19.35 14.14 17.50
CA HIS A 361 18.71 12.97 18.14
C HIS A 361 17.86 12.13 17.17
N LEU A 362 17.64 12.58 15.91
CA LEU A 362 16.84 11.83 14.94
C LEU A 362 17.62 10.62 14.42
N THR A 363 16.99 9.46 14.49
CA THR A 363 17.56 8.18 14.03
C THR A 363 17.06 7.83 12.63
N LEU A 364 15.76 7.85 12.41
CA LEU A 364 15.12 7.48 11.14
C LEU A 364 14.97 8.67 10.19
N LEU A 365 14.59 9.83 10.73
CA LEU A 365 14.38 11.05 9.95
C LEU A 365 15.66 11.90 9.80
N GLY A 366 16.77 11.48 10.37
CA GLY A 366 18.02 12.27 10.38
C GLY A 366 18.55 12.67 9.00
N ARG A 367 18.33 11.80 7.99
CA ARG A 367 18.74 12.04 6.60
C ARG A 367 17.65 12.70 5.75
N VAL A 368 16.38 12.64 6.17
CA VAL A 368 15.26 13.22 5.41
C VAL A 368 15.40 14.74 5.30
N GLY A 369 15.46 15.26 4.07
CA GLY A 369 15.70 16.67 3.79
C GLY A 369 17.15 17.16 3.99
N VAL A 370 18.09 16.22 4.24
CA VAL A 370 19.53 16.47 4.29
C VAL A 370 20.20 15.85 3.09
N VAL A 371 19.87 14.56 2.83
CA VAL A 371 20.42 13.78 1.72
C VAL A 371 19.53 13.95 0.48
N ASP A 372 20.18 14.08 -0.68
CA ASP A 372 19.46 14.02 -1.96
C ASP A 372 18.87 12.61 -2.18
N PRO A 373 17.54 12.45 -2.16
CA PRO A 373 16.91 11.15 -2.30
C PRO A 373 17.06 10.53 -3.70
N THR A 374 17.64 11.26 -4.65
CA THR A 374 17.95 10.76 -6.00
C THR A 374 19.41 10.37 -6.17
N SER A 375 20.26 10.58 -5.15
CA SER A 375 21.71 10.33 -5.21
C SER A 375 22.15 9.23 -4.24
N VAL A 376 22.51 8.07 -4.79
CA VAL A 376 23.11 6.99 -4.00
C VAL A 376 24.48 7.38 -3.43
N ASP A 377 25.24 8.25 -4.12
CA ASP A 377 26.53 8.70 -3.65
C ASP A 377 26.40 9.64 -2.45
N ASP A 378 25.40 10.52 -2.46
CA ASP A 378 25.09 11.37 -1.31
C ASP A 378 24.59 10.55 -0.10
N TYR A 379 23.72 9.57 -0.33
CA TYR A 379 23.32 8.59 0.70
C TYR A 379 24.54 7.88 1.32
N ARG A 380 25.50 7.44 0.49
CA ARG A 380 26.74 6.79 0.97
C ARG A 380 27.65 7.74 1.73
N ALA A 381 27.77 9.00 1.30
CA ALA A 381 28.51 10.03 2.02
C ALA A 381 27.96 10.30 3.44
N HIS A 382 26.66 10.08 3.62
CA HIS A 382 25.96 10.17 4.92
C HIS A 382 25.82 8.83 5.64
N GLY A 383 26.74 7.89 5.43
CA GLY A 383 26.84 6.62 6.15
C GLY A 383 26.01 5.47 5.57
N GLY A 384 25.42 5.65 4.41
CA GLY A 384 24.66 4.59 3.72
C GLY A 384 25.52 3.36 3.37
N TYR A 385 24.88 2.21 3.34
CA TYR A 385 25.48 0.89 3.13
C TYR A 385 26.50 0.45 4.20
N ALA A 386 26.62 1.18 5.32
CA ALA A 386 27.43 0.74 6.46
C ALA A 386 26.80 -0.46 7.18
N ALA A 387 25.46 -0.45 7.32
CA ALA A 387 24.72 -1.55 7.93
C ALA A 387 24.82 -2.84 7.11
N LEU A 388 24.74 -2.76 5.79
CA LEU A 388 24.89 -3.94 4.92
C LEU A 388 26.30 -4.53 5.00
N ARG A 389 27.34 -3.69 5.01
CA ARG A 389 28.74 -4.17 5.22
C ARG A 389 28.90 -4.85 6.58
N ARG A 390 28.26 -4.29 7.62
CA ARG A 390 28.26 -4.91 8.95
C ARG A 390 27.51 -6.23 8.94
N ALA A 391 26.37 -6.31 8.23
CA ALA A 391 25.60 -7.54 8.07
C ALA A 391 26.45 -8.66 7.45
N PHE A 392 27.21 -8.37 6.39
CA PHE A 392 28.12 -9.36 5.79
C PHE A 392 29.21 -9.82 6.75
N ALA A 393 29.74 -8.93 7.59
CA ALA A 393 30.73 -9.29 8.60
C ALA A 393 30.15 -10.17 9.72
N LEU A 394 28.86 -10.00 10.06
CA LEU A 394 28.19 -10.79 11.10
C LEU A 394 27.71 -12.17 10.61
N GLY A 395 27.46 -12.29 9.31
CA GLY A 395 26.76 -13.42 8.72
C GLY A 395 25.25 -13.44 9.03
N PRO A 396 24.43 -14.23 8.28
CA PRO A 396 22.97 -14.25 8.40
C PRO A 396 22.48 -14.50 9.84
N ALA A 397 23.03 -15.52 10.50
CA ALA A 397 22.66 -15.84 11.90
C ALA A 397 23.04 -14.72 12.88
N GLY A 398 24.17 -14.03 12.64
CA GLY A 398 24.58 -12.88 13.43
C GLY A 398 23.63 -11.70 13.28
N VAL A 399 23.16 -11.40 12.07
CA VAL A 399 22.16 -10.37 11.80
C VAL A 399 20.83 -10.69 12.54
N ILE A 400 20.34 -11.92 12.42
CA ILE A 400 19.10 -12.34 13.09
C ILE A 400 19.24 -12.22 14.62
N ARG A 401 20.40 -12.58 15.18
CA ARG A 401 20.68 -12.44 16.60
C ARG A 401 20.66 -10.97 17.04
N GLU A 402 21.34 -10.06 16.35
CA GLU A 402 21.34 -8.63 16.65
C GLU A 402 19.92 -8.05 16.62
N VAL A 403 19.13 -8.38 15.58
CA VAL A 403 17.73 -7.94 15.47
C VAL A 403 16.85 -8.55 16.58
N THR A 404 17.12 -9.78 17.00
CA THR A 404 16.38 -10.41 18.11
C THR A 404 16.73 -9.76 19.44
N GLU A 405 18.01 -9.56 19.71
CA GLU A 405 18.53 -8.95 20.95
C GLU A 405 18.15 -7.47 21.06
N SER A 406 17.93 -6.77 19.93
CA SER A 406 17.43 -5.39 19.92
C SER A 406 16.01 -5.25 20.49
N GLY A 407 15.23 -6.34 20.49
CA GLY A 407 13.82 -6.30 20.89
C GLY A 407 12.89 -5.65 19.86
N LEU A 408 13.36 -5.33 18.65
CA LEU A 408 12.55 -4.67 17.63
C LEU A 408 11.27 -5.44 17.32
N VAL A 409 10.14 -4.76 17.52
CA VAL A 409 8.80 -5.25 17.13
C VAL A 409 8.28 -4.51 15.91
N GLY A 410 7.34 -5.14 15.18
CA GLY A 410 6.75 -4.57 13.98
C GLY A 410 6.10 -3.19 14.20
N ARG A 411 6.37 -2.25 13.30
CA ARG A 411 5.90 -0.85 13.34
C ARG A 411 4.62 -0.58 12.53
N GLY A 412 4.11 -1.61 11.85
CA GLY A 412 2.85 -1.53 11.10
C GLY A 412 1.58 -1.77 11.91
N GLY A 413 1.66 -1.84 13.24
CA GLY A 413 0.50 -1.97 14.14
C GLY A 413 0.40 -3.31 14.87
N ALA A 414 0.82 -4.43 14.29
CA ALA A 414 0.69 -5.76 14.89
C ALA A 414 1.75 -6.09 15.99
N ALA A 415 2.81 -5.31 16.08
CA ALA A 415 3.89 -5.43 17.09
C ALA A 415 4.52 -6.85 17.21
N PHE A 416 4.58 -7.63 16.15
CA PHE A 416 5.21 -8.95 16.19
C PHE A 416 6.75 -8.82 16.24
N PRO A 417 7.47 -9.62 17.07
CA PRO A 417 8.93 -9.55 17.17
C PRO A 417 9.63 -9.87 15.84
N THR A 418 10.39 -8.90 15.30
CA THR A 418 10.99 -8.96 13.97
C THR A 418 12.03 -10.07 13.86
N GLY A 419 12.94 -10.19 14.85
CA GLY A 419 13.97 -11.23 14.85
C GLY A 419 13.38 -12.65 14.88
N ARG A 420 12.29 -12.87 15.63
CA ARG A 420 11.58 -14.16 15.63
C ARG A 420 10.96 -14.49 14.27
N LYS A 421 10.39 -13.50 13.58
CA LYS A 421 9.85 -13.67 12.22
C LYS A 421 10.97 -14.08 11.25
N TRP A 422 12.10 -13.40 11.28
CA TRP A 422 13.24 -13.70 10.41
C TRP A 422 13.85 -15.07 10.71
N GLN A 423 14.01 -15.41 12.00
CA GLN A 423 14.49 -16.76 12.41
C GLN A 423 13.55 -17.86 11.92
N ALA A 424 12.24 -17.67 12.07
CA ALA A 424 11.25 -18.65 11.62
C ALA A 424 11.29 -18.85 10.10
N THR A 425 11.44 -17.76 9.30
CA THR A 425 11.57 -17.84 7.85
C THR A 425 12.89 -18.52 7.45
N ALA A 426 14.02 -18.08 8.02
CA ALA A 426 15.34 -18.63 7.71
C ALA A 426 15.48 -20.12 8.02
N SER A 427 14.71 -20.62 8.99
CA SER A 427 14.74 -22.03 9.42
C SER A 427 13.92 -22.96 8.54
N GLN A 428 13.13 -22.45 7.60
CA GLN A 428 12.33 -23.29 6.73
C GLN A 428 13.19 -24.04 5.71
N PRO A 429 12.94 -25.35 5.51
CA PRO A 429 13.68 -26.14 4.54
C PRO A 429 13.25 -25.90 3.09
N ASP A 430 12.03 -25.40 2.87
CA ASP A 430 11.50 -25.11 1.55
C ASP A 430 12.14 -23.82 0.98
N SER A 431 12.34 -23.75 -0.33
CA SER A 431 12.96 -22.63 -1.03
C SER A 431 12.26 -22.35 -2.36
N PRO A 432 12.40 -21.15 -2.94
CA PRO A 432 13.12 -19.98 -2.42
C PRO A 432 12.43 -19.33 -1.21
N HIS A 433 13.19 -18.56 -0.41
CA HIS A 433 12.61 -17.63 0.57
C HIS A 433 12.37 -16.28 -0.08
N TYR A 434 11.36 -15.54 0.44
CA TYR A 434 11.05 -14.18 0.00
C TYR A 434 11.09 -13.18 1.17
N VAL A 435 11.48 -11.95 0.83
CA VAL A 435 11.26 -10.77 1.67
C VAL A 435 10.17 -9.92 1.04
N VAL A 436 9.21 -9.47 1.83
CA VAL A 436 8.18 -8.55 1.37
C VAL A 436 8.20 -7.30 2.24
N CYS A 437 8.44 -6.15 1.61
CA CYS A 437 8.21 -4.85 2.21
C CYS A 437 6.74 -4.47 2.04
N ASN A 438 6.03 -4.39 3.15
CA ASN A 438 4.66 -3.88 3.18
C ASN A 438 4.71 -2.35 3.26
N ALA A 439 4.58 -1.70 2.10
CA ALA A 439 4.46 -0.26 1.93
C ALA A 439 3.03 0.16 1.53
N ASP A 440 2.04 -0.67 1.87
CA ASP A 440 0.62 -0.35 1.77
C ASP A 440 0.16 0.42 3.01
N GLU A 441 0.65 1.65 3.14
CA GLU A 441 0.35 2.56 4.25
C GLU A 441 -1.01 3.23 4.03
N SER A 442 -2.11 2.52 4.28
CA SER A 442 -3.47 2.94 3.93
C SER A 442 -4.40 3.15 5.12
N GLU A 443 -3.95 2.95 6.37
CA GLU A 443 -4.69 3.36 7.57
C GLU A 443 -4.93 4.87 7.57
N PRO A 444 -6.19 5.35 7.70
CA PRO A 444 -6.46 6.80 7.73
C PRO A 444 -5.71 7.52 8.85
N GLY A 445 -4.94 8.54 8.47
CA GLY A 445 -4.11 9.30 9.40
C GLY A 445 -2.64 8.90 9.43
N THR A 446 -2.22 7.80 8.76
CA THR A 446 -0.81 7.40 8.67
C THR A 446 -0.15 7.90 7.38
N PHE A 447 1.12 8.33 7.48
CA PHE A 447 1.94 8.84 6.37
C PHE A 447 3.45 8.86 6.68
N LYS A 448 3.88 8.13 7.71
CA LYS A 448 5.28 8.06 8.14
C LYS A 448 6.16 7.29 7.16
N ASP A 449 5.61 6.19 6.59
CA ASP A 449 6.33 5.36 5.64
C ASP A 449 6.52 6.09 4.32
N ARG A 450 5.53 6.90 3.89
CA ARG A 450 5.65 7.79 2.74
C ARG A 450 6.82 8.77 2.91
N VAL A 451 6.98 9.37 4.08
CA VAL A 451 8.08 10.31 4.35
C VAL A 451 9.43 9.63 4.24
N LEU A 452 9.57 8.41 4.73
CA LEU A 452 10.80 7.62 4.58
C LEU A 452 11.06 7.25 3.11
N MET A 453 10.05 6.74 2.41
CA MET A 453 10.18 6.33 1.00
C MET A 453 10.49 7.50 0.06
N GLU A 454 9.93 8.67 0.34
CA GLU A 454 10.19 9.88 -0.45
C GLU A 454 11.49 10.59 -0.06
N GLY A 455 11.86 10.57 1.21
CA GLY A 455 12.99 11.34 1.74
C GLY A 455 14.31 10.58 1.87
N ASP A 456 14.26 9.24 2.04
CA ASP A 456 15.45 8.40 2.19
C ASP A 456 15.22 6.99 1.57
N PRO A 457 14.92 6.91 0.25
CA PRO A 457 14.55 5.66 -0.41
C PRO A 457 15.68 4.60 -0.37
N TYR A 458 16.95 5.03 -0.40
CA TYR A 458 18.09 4.12 -0.33
C TYR A 458 18.22 3.40 1.01
N ALA A 459 17.74 4.01 2.11
CA ALA A 459 17.69 3.34 3.41
C ALA A 459 16.76 2.13 3.37
N LEU A 460 15.63 2.22 2.68
CA LEU A 460 14.71 1.10 2.53
C LEU A 460 15.33 0.01 1.63
N VAL A 461 16.00 0.38 0.53
CA VAL A 461 16.70 -0.56 -0.36
C VAL A 461 17.79 -1.31 0.41
N GLU A 462 18.62 -0.61 1.20
CA GLU A 462 19.66 -1.23 2.05
C GLU A 462 19.03 -2.16 3.09
N ALA A 463 17.98 -1.73 3.78
CA ALA A 463 17.30 -2.51 4.81
C ALA A 463 16.67 -3.80 4.27
N MET A 464 16.04 -3.73 3.08
CA MET A 464 15.49 -4.91 2.40
C MET A 464 16.60 -5.88 1.99
N THR A 465 17.74 -5.36 1.53
CA THR A 465 18.91 -6.18 1.17
C THR A 465 19.49 -6.90 2.40
N VAL A 466 19.58 -6.23 3.54
CA VAL A 466 19.97 -6.83 4.83
C VAL A 466 18.97 -7.93 5.24
N ALA A 467 17.68 -7.67 5.13
CA ALA A 467 16.65 -8.67 5.43
C ALA A 467 16.75 -9.89 4.50
N GLY A 468 16.94 -9.66 3.19
CA GLY A 468 17.18 -10.73 2.21
C GLY A 468 18.38 -11.61 2.56
N TYR A 469 19.50 -10.98 2.93
CA TYR A 469 20.70 -11.69 3.38
C TYR A 469 20.45 -12.51 4.65
N ALA A 470 19.76 -11.94 5.62
CA ALA A 470 19.47 -12.59 6.89
C ALA A 470 18.60 -13.84 6.75
N VAL A 471 17.57 -13.79 5.90
CA VAL A 471 16.60 -14.91 5.73
C VAL A 471 16.95 -15.84 4.56
N GLY A 472 18.03 -15.55 3.82
CA GLY A 472 18.46 -16.37 2.66
C GLY A 472 17.59 -16.18 1.42
N ALA A 473 16.93 -15.03 1.27
CA ALA A 473 16.14 -14.69 0.09
C ALA A 473 17.04 -14.15 -1.03
N ARG A 474 16.66 -14.41 -2.28
CA ARG A 474 17.32 -13.85 -3.48
C ARG A 474 16.48 -12.78 -4.17
N LEU A 475 15.20 -12.69 -3.81
CA LEU A 475 14.27 -11.71 -4.36
C LEU A 475 13.42 -11.12 -3.23
N GLY A 476 13.31 -9.80 -3.23
CA GLY A 476 12.41 -9.02 -2.39
C GLY A 476 11.29 -8.40 -3.21
N TYR A 477 10.09 -8.32 -2.65
CA TYR A 477 8.98 -7.57 -3.22
C TYR A 477 8.69 -6.35 -2.37
N LEU A 478 8.65 -5.17 -3.00
CA LEU A 478 8.24 -3.93 -2.38
C LEU A 478 6.83 -3.62 -2.86
N TYR A 479 5.83 -3.89 -2.01
CA TYR A 479 4.43 -3.63 -2.33
C TYR A 479 4.05 -2.23 -1.85
N ILE A 480 3.86 -1.31 -2.80
CA ILE A 480 3.53 0.09 -2.53
C ILE A 480 2.11 0.42 -2.99
N ARG A 481 1.39 1.19 -2.19
CA ARG A 481 0.05 1.64 -2.57
C ARG A 481 0.06 2.56 -3.81
N GLY A 482 -0.98 2.44 -4.63
CA GLY A 482 -1.09 3.17 -5.91
C GLY A 482 -1.25 4.68 -5.77
N GLU A 483 -1.64 5.16 -4.57
CA GLU A 483 -1.85 6.56 -4.22
C GLU A 483 -0.57 7.31 -3.88
N TYR A 484 0.60 6.63 -3.87
CA TYR A 484 1.91 7.23 -3.60
C TYR A 484 2.79 7.32 -4.86
N PRO A 485 2.40 8.09 -5.90
CA PRO A 485 3.12 8.13 -7.16
C PRO A 485 4.57 8.59 -7.00
N ARG A 486 4.81 9.59 -6.14
CA ARG A 486 6.15 10.14 -5.90
C ARG A 486 7.07 9.14 -5.19
N ALA A 487 6.56 8.43 -4.18
CA ALA A 487 7.33 7.41 -3.50
C ALA A 487 7.68 6.26 -4.48
N TYR A 488 6.72 5.86 -5.33
CA TYR A 488 6.96 4.88 -6.38
C TYR A 488 8.10 5.28 -7.33
N GLU A 489 8.07 6.51 -7.86
CA GLU A 489 9.09 7.00 -8.78
C GLU A 489 10.48 7.08 -8.12
N ARG A 490 10.54 7.57 -6.86
CA ARG A 490 11.81 7.64 -6.12
C ARG A 490 12.40 6.27 -5.81
N LEU A 491 11.56 5.33 -5.42
CA LEU A 491 11.98 3.95 -5.18
C LEU A 491 12.40 3.26 -6.48
N ALA A 492 11.67 3.44 -7.58
CA ALA A 492 12.07 2.89 -8.88
C ALA A 492 13.46 3.41 -9.30
N HIS A 493 13.67 4.73 -9.22
CA HIS A 493 14.96 5.35 -9.47
C HIS A 493 16.06 4.81 -8.55
N ALA A 494 15.78 4.69 -7.24
CA ALA A 494 16.76 4.17 -6.28
C ALA A 494 17.15 2.72 -6.55
N LEU A 495 16.22 1.89 -7.01
CA LEU A 495 16.51 0.51 -7.41
C LEU A 495 17.38 0.44 -8.66
N ASP A 496 17.10 1.27 -9.68
CA ASP A 496 17.88 1.30 -10.91
C ASP A 496 19.31 1.77 -10.63
N GLU A 497 19.49 2.83 -9.82
CA GLU A 497 20.81 3.28 -9.37
C GLU A 497 21.53 2.22 -8.53
N ALA A 498 20.82 1.52 -7.65
CA ALA A 498 21.40 0.45 -6.83
C ALA A 498 21.89 -0.72 -7.71
N ARG A 499 21.12 -1.11 -8.73
CA ARG A 499 21.54 -2.13 -9.72
C ARG A 499 22.77 -1.67 -10.52
N ALA A 500 22.75 -0.43 -11.03
CA ALA A 500 23.86 0.15 -11.80
C ALA A 500 25.18 0.20 -11.00
N ARG A 501 25.11 0.29 -9.67
CA ARG A 501 26.26 0.35 -8.76
C ARG A 501 26.63 -0.99 -8.12
N GLY A 502 25.99 -2.10 -8.51
CA GLY A 502 26.22 -3.43 -7.92
C GLY A 502 25.84 -3.54 -6.43
N LEU A 503 24.86 -2.73 -6.02
CA LEU A 503 24.26 -2.75 -4.68
C LEU A 503 23.03 -3.67 -4.64
N LEU A 504 22.55 -4.09 -5.81
CA LEU A 504 21.59 -5.15 -6.10
C LEU A 504 22.09 -5.98 -7.28
N GLY A 505 21.52 -7.17 -7.49
CA GLY A 505 21.85 -8.09 -8.58
C GLY A 505 22.62 -9.34 -8.14
N ASP A 506 23.40 -9.95 -9.04
CA ASP A 506 23.99 -11.28 -8.85
C ASP A 506 25.08 -11.35 -7.77
N SER A 507 25.71 -10.23 -7.43
CA SER A 507 26.77 -10.17 -6.41
C SER A 507 26.80 -8.81 -5.71
N VAL A 508 25.93 -8.65 -4.73
CA VAL A 508 25.78 -7.41 -3.96
C VAL A 508 27.12 -7.02 -3.30
N LEU A 509 27.64 -5.83 -3.61
CA LEU A 509 28.96 -5.33 -3.14
C LEU A 509 30.11 -6.31 -3.41
N GLY A 510 30.02 -7.18 -4.41
CA GLY A 510 31.03 -8.19 -4.73
C GLY A 510 31.12 -9.34 -3.72
N SER A 511 30.14 -9.54 -2.86
CA SER A 511 30.12 -10.53 -1.77
C SER A 511 29.80 -11.96 -2.23
N GLY A 512 29.32 -12.15 -3.47
CA GLY A 512 28.76 -13.42 -3.96
C GLY A 512 27.30 -13.68 -3.49
N PHE A 513 26.72 -12.79 -2.70
CA PHE A 513 25.28 -12.82 -2.38
C PHE A 513 24.49 -12.16 -3.51
N ALA A 514 23.51 -12.89 -4.07
CA ALA A 514 22.60 -12.39 -5.09
C ALA A 514 21.30 -11.94 -4.43
N PHE A 515 20.89 -10.71 -4.71
CA PHE A 515 19.59 -10.18 -4.25
C PHE A 515 19.10 -9.06 -5.17
N ASP A 516 17.82 -9.10 -5.51
CA ASP A 516 17.16 -8.01 -6.23
C ASP A 516 15.81 -7.68 -5.59
N ILE A 517 15.25 -6.52 -5.95
CA ILE A 517 13.98 -6.02 -5.42
C ILE A 517 13.06 -5.66 -6.58
N GLU A 518 11.86 -6.19 -6.56
CA GLU A 518 10.80 -5.87 -7.51
C GLU A 518 9.71 -5.03 -6.84
N ILE A 519 9.35 -3.89 -7.46
CA ILE A 519 8.23 -3.07 -6.99
C ILE A 519 6.91 -3.64 -7.54
N ARG A 520 5.95 -3.83 -6.66
CA ARG A 520 4.56 -4.16 -6.99
C ARG A 520 3.65 -3.04 -6.51
N ARG A 521 2.90 -2.46 -7.44
CA ARG A 521 1.98 -1.35 -7.16
C ARG A 521 0.61 -1.88 -6.82
N GLY A 522 0.08 -1.52 -5.64
CA GLY A 522 -1.31 -1.70 -5.26
C GLY A 522 -2.24 -0.77 -6.04
N ALA A 523 -3.54 -0.91 -5.87
CA ALA A 523 -4.53 -0.17 -6.67
C ALA A 523 -5.70 0.37 -5.82
N GLY A 524 -5.45 0.76 -4.56
CA GLY A 524 -6.46 1.32 -3.66
C GLY A 524 -7.31 0.24 -2.99
N ALA A 525 -6.75 -0.43 -1.99
CA ALA A 525 -7.47 -1.34 -1.11
C ALA A 525 -6.71 -1.50 0.22
N TYR A 526 -7.23 -0.90 1.31
CA TYR A 526 -6.64 -0.95 2.65
C TYR A 526 -6.39 -2.38 3.14
N ILE A 527 -7.29 -3.32 2.78
CA ILE A 527 -7.14 -4.71 3.18
C ILE A 527 -5.81 -5.34 2.71
N CYS A 528 -5.19 -4.82 1.64
CA CYS A 528 -3.88 -5.28 1.17
C CYS A 528 -2.73 -4.93 2.13
N GLY A 529 -2.96 -4.11 3.16
CA GLY A 529 -2.07 -3.96 4.32
C GLY A 529 -1.97 -5.21 5.19
N GLU A 530 -2.95 -6.13 5.13
CA GLU A 530 -2.85 -7.45 5.75
C GLU A 530 -1.89 -8.34 4.92
N GLU A 531 -0.89 -8.97 5.58
CA GLU A 531 0.22 -9.64 4.88
C GLU A 531 -0.21 -10.71 3.87
N THR A 532 -1.28 -11.48 4.13
CA THR A 532 -1.73 -12.54 3.22
C THR A 532 -2.64 -12.02 2.11
N ALA A 533 -3.38 -10.96 2.35
CA ALA A 533 -4.12 -10.22 1.32
C ALA A 533 -3.14 -9.54 0.34
N LEU A 534 -2.05 -8.99 0.85
CA LEU A 534 -0.94 -8.45 0.05
C LEU A 534 -0.34 -9.54 -0.85
N PHE A 535 -0.10 -10.74 -0.34
CA PHE A 535 0.40 -11.85 -1.16
C PHE A 535 -0.59 -12.22 -2.26
N ASN A 536 -1.88 -12.31 -1.96
CA ASN A 536 -2.90 -12.57 -2.97
C ASN A 536 -2.91 -11.48 -4.05
N SER A 537 -2.72 -10.21 -3.66
CA SER A 537 -2.59 -9.09 -4.61
C SER A 537 -1.38 -9.25 -5.54
N ILE A 538 -0.20 -9.55 -5.00
CA ILE A 538 1.01 -9.81 -5.81
C ILE A 538 0.79 -11.01 -6.74
N GLU A 539 0.15 -12.06 -6.26
CA GLU A 539 -0.13 -13.28 -7.04
C GLU A 539 -1.24 -13.10 -8.09
N GLY A 540 -1.83 -11.90 -8.22
CA GLY A 540 -2.87 -11.59 -9.21
C GLY A 540 -4.26 -12.09 -8.82
N TYR A 541 -4.56 -12.17 -7.53
CA TYR A 541 -5.87 -12.45 -6.98
C TYR A 541 -6.48 -11.19 -6.35
N ARG A 542 -7.75 -11.30 -5.92
CA ARG A 542 -8.34 -10.28 -5.04
C ARG A 542 -7.55 -10.25 -3.72
N GLY A 543 -7.39 -9.07 -3.14
CA GLY A 543 -6.72 -8.87 -1.87
C GLY A 543 -7.52 -9.43 -0.69
N GLU A 544 -7.75 -10.73 -0.65
CA GLU A 544 -8.50 -11.42 0.40
C GLU A 544 -7.53 -12.13 1.35
N PRO A 545 -7.67 -11.97 2.69
CA PRO A 545 -6.82 -12.66 3.66
C PRO A 545 -6.92 -14.17 3.56
N ARG A 546 -5.81 -14.86 3.83
CA ARG A 546 -5.75 -16.32 3.93
C ARG A 546 -5.98 -16.76 5.38
N SER A 547 -6.58 -17.95 5.55
CA SER A 547 -6.67 -18.57 6.88
C SER A 547 -5.28 -18.96 7.38
N LYS A 548 -5.02 -18.74 8.68
CA LYS A 548 -3.79 -19.12 9.37
C LYS A 548 -4.13 -20.17 10.44
N PRO A 549 -3.36 -21.26 10.61
CA PRO A 549 -2.18 -21.70 9.88
C PRO A 549 -2.48 -22.24 8.47
N PRO A 550 -1.47 -22.39 7.56
CA PRO A 550 -0.05 -22.12 7.77
C PRO A 550 0.25 -20.60 7.87
N PHE A 551 1.31 -20.28 8.61
CA PHE A 551 1.74 -18.88 8.73
C PHE A 551 2.62 -18.47 7.53
N PRO A 552 2.71 -17.16 7.20
CA PRO A 552 3.54 -16.65 6.12
C PRO A 552 5.00 -17.10 6.14
N VAL A 553 5.57 -17.23 7.33
CA VAL A 553 6.95 -17.71 7.51
C VAL A 553 7.15 -19.15 7.07
N GLU A 554 6.07 -19.93 6.98
CA GLU A 554 6.05 -21.31 6.52
C GLU A 554 5.59 -21.40 5.07
N LYS A 555 4.48 -20.71 4.74
CA LYS A 555 3.82 -20.74 3.44
C LYS A 555 3.17 -19.40 3.10
N GLY A 556 3.98 -18.45 2.65
CA GLY A 556 3.57 -17.09 2.30
C GLY A 556 3.40 -16.86 0.80
N LEU A 557 4.16 -15.90 0.25
CA LEU A 557 4.11 -15.51 -1.15
C LEU A 557 4.50 -16.69 -2.08
N PHE A 558 3.71 -16.93 -3.10
CA PHE A 558 3.82 -18.09 -4.02
C PHE A 558 3.90 -19.44 -3.30
N GLY A 559 3.31 -19.51 -2.10
CA GLY A 559 3.34 -20.71 -1.28
C GLY A 559 4.70 -21.03 -0.66
N LYS A 560 5.61 -20.07 -0.57
CA LYS A 560 7.00 -20.20 -0.09
C LYS A 560 7.21 -19.42 1.21
N PRO A 561 8.23 -19.79 2.02
CA PRO A 561 8.56 -19.08 3.25
C PRO A 561 8.81 -17.59 3.00
N THR A 562 8.12 -16.72 3.73
CA THR A 562 8.13 -15.28 3.46
C THR A 562 8.23 -14.48 4.75
N ALA A 563 9.20 -13.55 4.80
CA ALA A 563 9.32 -12.54 5.84
C ALA A 563 8.70 -11.22 5.34
N ALA A 564 7.48 -10.90 5.80
CA ALA A 564 6.82 -9.64 5.50
C ALA A 564 7.04 -8.62 6.63
N ASN A 565 7.52 -7.42 6.31
CA ASN A 565 7.75 -6.33 7.27
C ASN A 565 7.31 -4.98 6.72
N ASN A 566 6.82 -4.11 7.60
CA ASN A 566 6.52 -2.71 7.30
C ASN A 566 7.81 -1.90 7.04
N VAL A 567 7.70 -0.78 6.31
CA VAL A 567 8.81 0.13 5.95
C VAL A 567 9.60 0.61 7.18
N GLU A 568 8.91 1.22 8.18
CA GLU A 568 9.57 1.70 9.41
C GLU A 568 10.26 0.55 10.15
N THR A 569 9.70 -0.65 10.16
CA THR A 569 10.33 -1.83 10.76
C THR A 569 11.64 -2.17 10.07
N LEU A 570 11.67 -2.19 8.74
CA LEU A 570 12.88 -2.50 7.96
C LEU A 570 13.97 -1.46 8.16
N VAL A 571 13.63 -0.17 8.05
CA VAL A 571 14.60 0.92 8.20
C VAL A 571 15.23 0.94 9.61
N ASN A 572 14.49 0.53 10.67
CA ASN A 572 15.03 0.37 12.02
C ASN A 572 16.14 -0.68 12.14
N VAL A 573 16.28 -1.59 11.19
CA VAL A 573 17.38 -2.59 11.21
C VAL A 573 18.74 -1.93 10.98
N LEU A 574 18.78 -0.81 10.24
CA LEU A 574 20.04 -0.12 9.94
C LEU A 574 20.73 0.43 11.20
N PRO A 575 20.06 1.21 12.08
CA PRO A 575 20.65 1.64 13.35
C PRO A 575 20.96 0.49 14.31
N ILE A 576 20.21 -0.61 14.29
CA ILE A 576 20.52 -1.81 15.07
C ILE A 576 21.90 -2.34 14.68
N LEU A 577 22.16 -2.52 13.38
CA LEU A 577 23.43 -3.08 12.90
C LEU A 577 24.60 -2.10 13.05
N THR A 578 24.37 -0.80 12.91
CA THR A 578 25.44 0.19 12.98
C THR A 578 25.85 0.56 14.41
N ARG A 579 24.89 0.56 15.35
CA ARG A 579 25.10 0.94 16.76
C ARG A 579 25.21 -0.24 17.70
N GLY A 580 24.63 -1.39 17.34
CA GLY A 580 24.46 -2.59 18.16
C GLY A 580 23.11 -2.63 18.88
N ALA A 581 22.65 -3.84 19.20
CA ALA A 581 21.34 -4.11 19.80
C ALA A 581 21.13 -3.38 21.15
N GLU A 582 22.13 -3.34 22.02
CA GLU A 582 22.05 -2.67 23.32
C GLU A 582 21.87 -1.16 23.18
N ALA A 583 22.71 -0.52 22.35
CA ALA A 583 22.62 0.93 22.12
C ALA A 583 21.30 1.31 21.45
N PHE A 584 20.77 0.47 20.55
CA PHE A 584 19.44 0.66 19.96
C PHE A 584 18.34 0.64 21.04
N ARG A 585 18.30 -0.39 21.90
CA ARG A 585 17.30 -0.47 23.00
C ARG A 585 17.34 0.73 23.93
N ALA A 586 18.53 1.23 24.24
CA ALA A 586 18.69 2.39 25.13
C ALA A 586 18.19 3.71 24.53
N ALA A 587 18.12 3.79 23.19
CA ALA A 587 17.72 4.99 22.46
C ALA A 587 16.70 4.69 21.34
N GLU A 588 15.83 3.71 21.58
CA GLU A 588 14.79 3.32 20.61
C GLU A 588 13.82 4.47 20.37
N THR A 589 13.55 4.75 19.10
CA THR A 589 12.59 5.77 18.68
C THR A 589 11.44 5.15 17.91
N LYS A 590 10.36 5.92 17.78
CA LYS A 590 9.21 5.58 16.93
C LYS A 590 8.69 6.82 16.20
N LEU A 591 8.19 6.60 14.98
CA LEU A 591 7.52 7.62 14.19
C LEU A 591 6.04 7.72 14.54
N PHE A 592 5.55 8.95 14.70
CA PHE A 592 4.16 9.29 14.96
C PHE A 592 3.64 10.25 13.90
N CYS A 593 2.45 9.95 13.36
CA CYS A 593 1.74 10.79 12.40
C CYS A 593 0.74 11.68 13.13
N VAL A 594 1.06 12.96 13.31
CA VAL A 594 0.16 13.92 13.96
C VAL A 594 -0.60 14.70 12.91
N SER A 595 -1.92 14.71 13.01
CA SER A 595 -2.80 15.42 12.08
C SER A 595 -4.09 15.91 12.74
N GLY A 596 -4.97 16.57 11.98
CA GLY A 596 -6.21 17.14 12.49
C GLY A 596 -6.03 18.59 12.98
N ASN A 597 -6.66 18.95 14.09
CA ASN A 597 -6.70 20.30 14.63
C ASN A 597 -5.47 20.60 15.49
N VAL A 598 -4.29 20.60 14.90
CA VAL A 598 -3.02 20.98 15.54
C VAL A 598 -2.35 22.10 14.75
N GLU A 599 -1.47 22.86 15.41
CA GLU A 599 -0.74 23.94 14.79
C GLU A 599 0.32 23.45 13.78
N ARG A 600 1.02 22.37 14.13
CA ARG A 600 2.13 21.80 13.37
C ARG A 600 1.89 20.30 13.07
N PRO A 601 0.98 19.97 12.13
CA PRO A 601 0.81 18.58 11.71
C PRO A 601 2.06 18.05 10.99
N GLY A 602 2.39 16.77 11.15
CA GLY A 602 3.60 16.17 10.55
C GLY A 602 3.96 14.82 11.12
N VAL A 603 5.11 14.29 10.70
CA VAL A 603 5.72 13.09 11.29
C VAL A 603 6.72 13.50 12.36
N TYR A 604 6.58 12.92 13.53
CA TYR A 604 7.41 13.16 14.69
C TYR A 604 8.17 11.89 15.08
N GLU A 605 9.48 12.00 15.23
CA GLU A 605 10.31 10.92 15.77
C GLU A 605 10.61 11.20 17.23
N LEU A 606 10.08 10.37 18.13
CA LEU A 606 10.26 10.52 19.56
C LEU A 606 10.84 9.25 20.19
N PRO A 607 11.49 9.33 21.37
CA PRO A 607 11.82 8.16 22.16
C PRO A 607 10.60 7.28 22.39
N PHE A 608 10.78 5.98 22.25
CA PHE A 608 9.69 5.02 22.47
C PHE A 608 9.34 5.01 23.97
N GLY A 609 8.15 5.52 24.31
CA GLY A 609 7.71 5.73 25.67
C GLY A 609 7.49 7.19 26.07
N ALA A 610 7.79 8.15 25.18
CA ALA A 610 7.32 9.52 25.33
C ALA A 610 5.80 9.56 25.52
N THR A 611 5.28 10.53 26.25
CA THR A 611 3.84 10.64 26.52
C THR A 611 3.09 11.28 25.36
N LEU A 612 1.79 11.00 25.27
CA LEU A 612 0.91 11.67 24.29
C LEU A 612 0.93 13.21 24.49
N GLY A 613 1.00 13.69 25.74
CA GLY A 613 1.09 15.12 26.06
C GLY A 613 2.34 15.77 25.48
N GLU A 614 3.52 15.17 25.68
CA GLU A 614 4.79 15.67 25.12
C GLU A 614 4.73 15.77 23.60
N LEU A 615 4.16 14.78 22.92
CA LEU A 615 3.97 14.80 21.48
C LEU A 615 3.04 15.95 21.05
N LEU A 616 1.91 16.13 21.73
CA LEU A 616 0.95 17.18 21.39
C LEU A 616 1.47 18.59 21.70
N ASP A 617 2.28 18.76 22.73
CA ASP A 617 2.93 20.04 23.03
C ASP A 617 3.93 20.42 21.93
N LEU A 618 4.69 19.44 21.40
CA LEU A 618 5.54 19.64 20.23
C LEU A 618 4.73 19.99 18.97
N ALA A 619 3.55 19.39 18.79
CA ALA A 619 2.70 19.61 17.63
C ALA A 619 1.85 20.89 17.70
N GLY A 620 1.80 21.56 18.84
CA GLY A 620 0.94 22.72 19.08
C GLY A 620 -0.52 22.29 19.30
N ARG A 621 -0.79 21.77 20.47
CA ARG A 621 -2.12 21.34 20.91
C ARG A 621 -3.12 22.52 20.92
N PRO A 622 -4.38 22.33 20.43
CA PRO A 622 -5.39 23.36 20.52
C PRO A 622 -5.87 23.57 21.98
N ASP A 623 -6.21 24.81 22.35
CA ASP A 623 -6.76 25.13 23.67
C ASP A 623 -8.13 24.42 23.90
N THR A 624 -8.88 24.22 22.83
CA THR A 624 -10.19 23.56 22.83
C THR A 624 -10.11 22.08 22.44
N LEU A 625 -9.08 21.38 22.92
CA LEU A 625 -8.91 19.96 22.67
C LEU A 625 -10.14 19.16 23.19
N ARG A 626 -10.82 18.46 22.29
CA ARG A 626 -11.97 17.61 22.61
C ARG A 626 -11.61 16.17 22.80
N ALA A 627 -10.83 15.60 21.88
CA ALA A 627 -10.40 14.21 21.91
C ALA A 627 -9.20 13.98 20.98
N VAL A 628 -8.51 12.87 21.20
CA VAL A 628 -7.47 12.35 20.29
C VAL A 628 -7.86 10.95 19.86
N LEU A 629 -7.95 10.69 18.56
CA LEU A 629 -8.03 9.33 18.03
C LEU A 629 -6.62 8.79 17.89
N LEU A 630 -6.27 7.81 18.73
CA LEU A 630 -4.96 7.18 18.77
C LEU A 630 -5.01 5.81 18.10
N GLY A 631 -4.09 5.55 17.18
CA GLY A 631 -3.99 4.28 16.46
C GLY A 631 -4.81 4.18 15.17
N GLY A 632 -5.34 5.31 14.66
CA GLY A 632 -6.11 5.37 13.42
C GLY A 632 -7.57 4.92 13.56
N ALA A 633 -8.22 4.61 12.45
CA ALA A 633 -9.61 4.14 12.40
C ALA A 633 -9.82 2.85 13.24
N ALA A 634 -8.81 1.98 13.27
CA ALA A 634 -8.78 0.75 14.07
C ALA A 634 -8.47 0.98 15.56
N GLY A 635 -8.18 2.22 15.94
CA GLY A 635 -7.76 2.64 17.29
C GLY A 635 -8.88 2.99 18.23
N GLY A 636 -8.62 3.93 19.15
CA GLY A 636 -9.59 4.38 20.12
C GLY A 636 -9.39 5.83 20.56
N PHE A 637 -10.46 6.45 21.06
CA PHE A 637 -10.41 7.83 21.52
C PHE A 637 -9.80 7.95 22.93
N VAL A 638 -9.01 9.01 23.10
CA VAL A 638 -8.38 9.44 24.35
C VAL A 638 -8.94 10.81 24.72
N ARG A 639 -9.22 11.02 26.02
CA ARG A 639 -9.74 12.28 26.56
C ARG A 639 -8.63 13.28 26.84
N PRO A 640 -8.96 14.59 26.95
CA PRO A 640 -7.98 15.65 27.28
C PRO A 640 -7.29 15.46 28.63
N ASP A 641 -7.92 14.77 29.60
CA ASP A 641 -7.35 14.46 30.93
C ASP A 641 -6.45 13.21 30.96
N GLU A 642 -6.28 12.52 29.82
CA GLU A 642 -5.51 11.26 29.72
C GLU A 642 -4.19 11.41 28.93
N LEU A 643 -3.68 12.62 28.75
CA LEU A 643 -2.49 12.90 27.93
C LEU A 643 -1.16 12.33 28.51
N GLY A 644 -1.17 11.87 29.75
CA GLY A 644 -0.03 11.18 30.36
C GLY A 644 0.21 9.75 29.88
N ILE A 645 -0.56 9.23 28.91
CA ILE A 645 -0.42 7.88 28.36
C ILE A 645 0.95 7.74 27.68
N PRO A 646 1.79 6.75 28.12
CA PRO A 646 3.03 6.45 27.42
C PRO A 646 2.74 5.88 26.02
N LEU A 647 3.39 6.40 24.99
CA LEU A 647 3.23 5.97 23.60
C LEU A 647 4.06 4.68 23.35
N THR A 648 3.72 3.62 24.09
CA THR A 648 4.19 2.25 23.90
C THR A 648 3.01 1.32 23.63
N PHE A 649 3.27 0.11 23.12
CA PHE A 649 2.19 -0.87 22.89
C PHE A 649 1.52 -1.31 24.20
N GLU A 650 2.30 -1.41 25.29
CA GLU A 650 1.82 -1.74 26.61
C GLU A 650 1.05 -0.58 27.26
N GLY A 651 1.61 0.64 27.19
CA GLY A 651 1.02 1.84 27.78
C GLY A 651 -0.33 2.17 27.19
N THR A 652 -0.43 2.13 25.86
CA THR A 652 -1.72 2.38 25.15
C THR A 652 -2.74 1.28 25.43
N ARG A 653 -2.31 0.00 25.48
CA ARG A 653 -3.21 -1.11 25.84
C ARG A 653 -3.72 -0.98 27.28
N ALA A 654 -2.87 -0.62 28.23
CA ALA A 654 -3.25 -0.37 29.62
C ALA A 654 -4.26 0.77 29.75
N ALA A 655 -4.19 1.77 28.85
CA ALA A 655 -5.14 2.87 28.75
C ALA A 655 -6.42 2.52 27.97
N GLY A 656 -6.62 1.26 27.55
CA GLY A 656 -7.81 0.83 26.78
C GLY A 656 -7.87 1.36 25.35
N THR A 657 -6.69 1.62 24.74
CA THR A 657 -6.56 2.02 23.34
C THR A 657 -5.42 1.24 22.68
N THR A 658 -5.04 1.58 21.46
CA THR A 658 -3.92 0.95 20.77
C THR A 658 -3.00 1.99 20.14
N LEU A 659 -1.70 1.70 20.13
CA LEU A 659 -0.73 2.54 19.43
C LEU A 659 -0.88 2.44 17.92
N GLY A 660 -1.31 1.28 17.40
CA GLY A 660 -1.44 1.03 15.98
C GLY A 660 -0.13 1.28 15.21
N SER A 661 -0.25 1.93 14.06
CA SER A 661 0.90 2.37 13.26
C SER A 661 1.54 3.68 13.77
N GLY A 662 0.97 4.33 14.79
CA GLY A 662 1.43 5.60 15.33
C GLY A 662 0.62 6.82 14.86
N VAL A 663 -0.64 6.62 14.48
CA VAL A 663 -1.57 7.71 14.14
C VAL A 663 -2.01 8.45 15.41
N VAL A 664 -1.98 9.77 15.35
CA VAL A 664 -2.49 10.69 16.37
C VAL A 664 -3.32 11.75 15.67
N LEU A 665 -4.64 11.54 15.60
CA LEU A 665 -5.58 12.49 15.02
C LEU A 665 -6.22 13.34 16.13
N VAL A 666 -5.91 14.63 16.12
CA VAL A 666 -6.36 15.60 17.13
C VAL A 666 -7.64 16.27 16.68
N LEU A 667 -8.64 16.26 17.55
CA LEU A 667 -9.95 16.85 17.31
C LEU A 667 -10.27 17.89 18.39
N ASP A 668 -10.62 19.09 17.97
CA ASP A 668 -11.09 20.18 18.84
C ASP A 668 -12.63 20.21 18.94
N GLU A 669 -13.18 21.16 19.67
CA GLU A 669 -14.61 21.31 19.86
C GLU A 669 -15.41 21.63 18.59
N SER A 670 -14.76 22.09 17.53
CA SER A 670 -15.40 22.38 16.24
C SER A 670 -15.80 21.13 15.46
N VAL A 671 -15.24 19.96 15.83
CA VAL A 671 -15.47 18.70 15.10
C VAL A 671 -16.73 17.99 15.58
N ASP A 672 -17.58 17.63 14.64
CA ASP A 672 -18.80 16.81 14.85
C ASP A 672 -18.40 15.31 15.00
N LEU A 673 -18.29 14.83 16.23
CA LEU A 673 -17.90 13.43 16.51
C LEU A 673 -18.85 12.40 15.90
N PRO A 674 -20.21 12.51 15.97
CA PRO A 674 -21.11 11.63 15.27
C PRO A 674 -20.78 11.43 13.79
N ARG A 675 -20.41 12.51 13.09
CA ARG A 675 -19.99 12.42 11.68
C ARG A 675 -18.66 11.71 11.50
N ILE A 676 -17.69 11.92 12.40
CA ILE A 676 -16.41 11.19 12.37
C ILE A 676 -16.65 9.70 12.60
N LEU A 677 -17.51 9.32 13.56
CA LEU A 677 -17.83 7.91 13.80
C LEU A 677 -18.53 7.26 12.60
N LEU A 678 -19.43 7.99 11.95
CA LEU A 678 -20.06 7.53 10.72
C LEU A 678 -19.01 7.33 9.61
N ARG A 679 -18.09 8.29 9.42
CA ARG A 679 -17.00 8.15 8.42
C ARG A 679 -16.09 6.94 8.72
N ILE A 680 -15.83 6.65 10.00
CA ILE A 680 -15.07 5.44 10.40
C ILE A 680 -15.85 4.18 9.99
N ALA A 681 -17.15 4.13 10.23
CA ALA A 681 -17.98 2.98 9.86
C ALA A 681 -18.05 2.78 8.33
N GLU A 682 -18.22 3.87 7.57
CA GLU A 682 -18.17 3.88 6.11
C GLU A 682 -16.83 3.36 5.60
N PHE A 683 -15.72 3.80 6.20
CA PHE A 683 -14.37 3.32 5.86
C PHE A 683 -14.26 1.79 6.01
N PHE A 684 -14.68 1.22 7.15
CA PHE A 684 -14.61 -0.22 7.35
C PHE A 684 -15.56 -1.01 6.44
N ARG A 685 -16.72 -0.44 6.09
CA ARG A 685 -17.62 -1.03 5.10
C ARG A 685 -16.98 -1.06 3.71
N ASP A 686 -16.43 0.07 3.27
CA ASP A 686 -15.85 0.23 1.93
C ASP A 686 -14.62 -0.64 1.75
N GLU A 687 -13.81 -0.80 2.80
CA GLU A 687 -12.57 -1.56 2.79
C GLU A 687 -12.74 -3.06 3.13
N SER A 688 -13.96 -3.49 3.45
CA SER A 688 -14.25 -4.91 3.67
C SER A 688 -14.09 -5.70 2.36
N CYS A 689 -13.19 -6.69 2.35
CA CYS A 689 -13.00 -7.57 1.19
C CYS A 689 -14.23 -8.46 0.88
N GLY A 690 -15.18 -8.56 1.82
CA GLY A 690 -16.39 -9.34 1.68
C GLY A 690 -16.24 -10.85 1.91
N GLN A 691 -15.05 -11.35 2.25
CA GLN A 691 -14.79 -12.78 2.39
C GLN A 691 -15.53 -13.40 3.59
N CYS A 692 -15.38 -12.87 4.80
CA CYS A 692 -16.01 -13.42 5.98
C CYS A 692 -17.34 -12.72 6.32
N VAL A 693 -18.34 -13.51 6.76
CA VAL A 693 -19.69 -13.01 7.06
C VAL A 693 -19.72 -11.96 8.17
N PRO A 694 -19.02 -12.13 9.31
CA PRO A 694 -19.05 -11.15 10.38
C PRO A 694 -18.63 -9.74 9.90
N CYS A 695 -17.54 -9.63 9.18
CA CYS A 695 -17.05 -8.37 8.61
C CYS A 695 -18.01 -7.83 7.53
N ARG A 696 -18.33 -8.64 6.50
CA ARG A 696 -19.16 -8.21 5.37
C ARG A 696 -20.54 -7.68 5.79
N VAL A 697 -21.16 -8.32 6.78
CA VAL A 697 -22.49 -7.92 7.28
C VAL A 697 -22.37 -6.92 8.43
N GLY A 698 -21.44 -7.15 9.35
CA GLY A 698 -21.29 -6.37 10.57
C GLY A 698 -20.93 -4.91 10.30
N THR A 699 -20.01 -4.64 9.36
CA THR A 699 -19.64 -3.25 9.00
C THR A 699 -20.81 -2.47 8.41
N VAL A 700 -21.64 -3.10 7.58
CA VAL A 700 -22.87 -2.50 7.04
C VAL A 700 -23.87 -2.21 8.17
N ARG A 701 -24.07 -3.16 9.08
CA ARG A 701 -25.00 -2.98 10.22
C ARG A 701 -24.52 -1.91 11.18
N GLN A 702 -23.22 -1.80 11.39
CA GLN A 702 -22.62 -0.73 12.19
C GLN A 702 -22.92 0.65 11.58
N GLU A 703 -22.69 0.82 10.28
CA GLU A 703 -22.97 2.06 9.57
C GLU A 703 -24.46 2.41 9.62
N GLU A 704 -25.36 1.47 9.30
CA GLU A 704 -26.81 1.67 9.35
C GLU A 704 -27.29 2.11 10.75
N ALA A 705 -26.74 1.52 11.82
CA ALA A 705 -27.10 1.88 13.19
C ALA A 705 -26.62 3.31 13.50
N LEU A 706 -25.38 3.66 13.13
CA LEU A 706 -24.85 5.02 13.31
C LEU A 706 -25.64 6.07 12.52
N HIS A 707 -26.08 5.75 11.30
CA HIS A 707 -26.98 6.63 10.53
C HIS A 707 -28.30 6.89 11.25
N ARG A 708 -28.87 5.91 11.95
CA ARG A 708 -30.12 6.08 12.69
C ARG A 708 -29.98 6.95 13.94
N ILE A 709 -28.79 6.89 14.59
CA ILE A 709 -28.57 7.59 15.88
C ILE A 709 -27.74 8.87 15.77
N LYS A 710 -27.25 9.24 14.59
CA LYS A 710 -26.33 10.39 14.43
C LYS A 710 -26.85 11.71 15.06
N ASP A 711 -28.17 11.90 15.07
CA ASP A 711 -28.87 13.08 15.60
C ASP A 711 -29.72 12.74 16.86
N ARG A 712 -29.44 11.61 17.56
CA ARG A 712 -30.18 11.12 18.71
C ARG A 712 -29.26 10.93 19.91
N THR A 713 -29.81 11.08 21.11
CA THR A 713 -29.11 10.85 22.38
C THR A 713 -30.04 10.15 23.41
N GLY A 714 -29.43 9.63 24.47
CA GLY A 714 -30.15 9.01 25.57
C GLY A 714 -31.00 7.79 25.17
N GLU A 715 -32.25 7.73 25.65
CA GLU A 715 -33.14 6.60 25.38
C GLU A 715 -33.43 6.40 23.89
N ALA A 716 -33.45 7.48 23.11
CA ALA A 716 -33.70 7.40 21.66
C ALA A 716 -32.54 6.70 20.87
N ALA A 717 -31.36 6.60 21.44
CA ALA A 717 -30.21 5.92 20.87
C ALA A 717 -29.93 4.53 21.52
N ALA A 718 -30.52 4.27 22.69
CA ALA A 718 -30.16 3.10 23.52
C ALA A 718 -30.29 1.75 22.80
N GLY A 719 -31.35 1.56 22.01
CA GLY A 719 -31.58 0.31 21.27
C GLY A 719 -30.52 0.06 20.18
N ASP A 720 -30.14 1.10 19.43
CA ASP A 720 -29.10 1.01 18.41
C ASP A 720 -27.68 0.85 19.04
N ILE A 721 -27.43 1.47 20.20
CA ILE A 721 -26.18 1.27 20.95
C ILE A 721 -26.05 -0.19 21.42
N ALA A 722 -27.14 -0.81 21.90
CA ALA A 722 -27.15 -2.22 22.26
C ALA A 722 -26.83 -3.11 21.03
N LEU A 723 -27.50 -2.85 19.90
CA LEU A 723 -27.22 -3.56 18.64
C LEU A 723 -25.76 -3.39 18.20
N LEU A 724 -25.20 -2.17 18.27
CA LEU A 724 -23.81 -1.88 17.93
C LEU A 724 -22.83 -2.71 18.76
N ARG A 725 -23.11 -2.91 20.07
CA ARG A 725 -22.27 -3.76 20.93
C ARG A 725 -22.31 -5.23 20.53
N GLU A 726 -23.50 -5.77 20.22
CA GLU A 726 -23.65 -7.16 19.75
C GLU A 726 -22.93 -7.38 18.41
N VAL A 727 -23.11 -6.46 17.45
CA VAL A 727 -22.42 -6.49 16.15
C VAL A 727 -20.91 -6.37 16.33
N GLY A 728 -20.47 -5.44 17.19
CA GLY A 728 -19.05 -5.23 17.50
C GLY A 728 -18.39 -6.46 18.12
N GLN A 729 -19.08 -7.15 19.02
CA GLN A 729 -18.60 -8.40 19.60
C GLN A 729 -18.46 -9.49 18.52
N ALA A 730 -19.47 -9.65 17.65
CA ALA A 730 -19.42 -10.63 16.56
C ALA A 730 -18.28 -10.31 15.56
N LEU A 731 -18.05 -9.05 15.25
CA LEU A 731 -16.94 -8.59 14.42
C LEU A 731 -15.59 -8.99 15.04
N ARG A 732 -15.39 -8.72 16.33
CA ARG A 732 -14.17 -8.99 17.07
C ARG A 732 -13.86 -10.48 17.14
N ASP A 733 -14.85 -11.31 17.46
CA ASP A 733 -14.67 -12.73 17.77
C ASP A 733 -14.55 -13.61 16.52
N ALA A 734 -15.21 -13.25 15.42
CA ALA A 734 -15.39 -14.16 14.28
C ALA A 734 -14.87 -13.64 12.94
N SER A 735 -14.28 -12.45 12.88
CA SER A 735 -13.63 -11.97 11.65
C SER A 735 -12.26 -12.63 11.44
N ILE A 736 -11.92 -12.94 10.18
CA ILE A 736 -10.69 -13.64 9.81
C ILE A 736 -9.45 -12.76 10.07
N CYS A 737 -9.55 -11.44 9.86
CA CYS A 737 -8.40 -10.53 9.91
C CYS A 737 -8.67 -9.31 10.79
N GLY A 738 -7.59 -8.53 11.04
CA GLY A 738 -7.62 -7.35 11.88
C GLY A 738 -8.64 -6.29 11.45
N LEU A 739 -8.93 -6.15 10.14
CA LEU A 739 -9.90 -5.17 9.66
C LEU A 739 -11.26 -5.35 10.35
N GLY A 740 -11.86 -6.54 10.26
CA GLY A 740 -13.14 -6.80 10.91
C GLY A 740 -13.04 -6.83 12.44
N GLN A 741 -11.93 -7.37 12.99
CA GLN A 741 -11.74 -7.47 14.43
C GLN A 741 -11.63 -6.10 15.13
N THR A 742 -11.21 -5.05 14.44
CA THR A 742 -11.01 -3.70 15.00
C THR A 742 -12.03 -2.68 14.56
N ALA A 743 -12.94 -3.01 13.63
CA ALA A 743 -13.92 -2.08 13.05
C ALA A 743 -14.83 -1.39 14.09
N TRP A 744 -15.00 -2.00 15.24
CA TRP A 744 -15.84 -1.49 16.33
C TRP A 744 -15.08 -0.59 17.33
N ASN A 745 -13.75 -0.69 17.43
CA ASN A 745 -12.96 -0.11 18.52
C ASN A 745 -13.15 1.39 18.73
N ALA A 746 -13.04 2.18 17.64
CA ALA A 746 -13.18 3.64 17.73
C ALA A 746 -14.60 4.05 18.14
N VAL A 747 -15.62 3.38 17.61
CA VAL A 747 -17.03 3.65 17.94
C VAL A 747 -17.31 3.29 19.40
N GLU A 748 -16.87 2.12 19.87
CA GLU A 748 -16.99 1.70 21.27
C GLU A 748 -16.34 2.72 22.22
N SER A 749 -15.11 3.10 21.93
CA SER A 749 -14.38 4.06 22.77
C SER A 749 -15.03 5.45 22.80
N ALA A 750 -15.61 5.92 21.69
CA ALA A 750 -16.33 7.19 21.66
C ALA A 750 -17.61 7.15 22.52
N ILE A 751 -18.38 6.07 22.43
CA ILE A 751 -19.58 5.89 23.24
C ILE A 751 -19.22 5.79 24.73
N ASP A 752 -18.22 5.01 25.08
CA ASP A 752 -17.91 4.70 26.48
C ASP A 752 -17.09 5.79 27.16
N ARG A 753 -16.09 6.34 26.49
CA ARG A 753 -15.15 7.32 27.07
C ARG A 753 -15.55 8.77 26.86
N LEU A 754 -16.09 9.10 25.69
CA LEU A 754 -16.50 10.48 25.37
C LEU A 754 -17.98 10.73 25.59
N GLY A 755 -18.78 9.70 25.89
CA GLY A 755 -20.22 9.83 26.11
C GLY A 755 -21.01 10.23 24.87
N VAL A 756 -20.49 9.96 23.67
CA VAL A 756 -21.21 10.25 22.41
C VAL A 756 -22.49 9.42 22.38
N TYR A 757 -23.63 10.07 22.07
CA TYR A 757 -25.00 9.54 22.10
C TYR A 757 -25.60 9.27 23.50
N LYS A 758 -24.90 9.57 24.61
CA LYS A 758 -25.42 9.49 25.97
C LYS A 758 -26.25 10.69 26.36
#